data_5f2b0634434eea56709b9c21a48309f6
#
_entry.id   5f2b0634434eea56709b9c21a48309f6
#
_cell.length_a   1.000
_cell.length_b   1.000
_cell.length_c   1.000
_cell.angle_alpha   90.00
_cell.angle_beta   90.00
_cell.angle_gamma   90.00
#
_symmetry.space_group_name_H-M   'P 1'
#
loop_
_entity.id
_entity.type
_entity.pdbx_description
1 polymer ?
#
loop_
_entity_poly.entity_id
_entity_poly.type
_entity_poly.pdbx_seq_one_letter_code
_entity_poly.pdbx_strand_id
1 'polypeptide(L)'
;MKKISFALFAALIMTACTKQQLPVANYDIIPQPKELRLDDGKSFELSPKTVIHYEAGLQREAQFLSEYVNDIMGYGLVLQEIKGNETDGIVLKLSPADFDQAEAYEICITPKQVTIKGADAAGVFYGIQTLRKSLPIPPLQRGVGGIQCQLPSATIKDHPNFAYRGMHLDPCRHFIPLDSVKIYLDMMAMHNMNQFHFHLSEDQGWRIEIKKYPELTEIGAYRNGTVIGHNGNLYDTIRHGGYYTQDELRDLIQYAAERHINIIPEIDLPGHMQAALACYPQMGCTGGPYEVWRRWGVSEDVLCAGNEEAMQFAENVLNEVMDLFPSPYIHIGGDECPKVRWEKCPKCQAKIKELGIKGDGRFSKEDYLQSYVMNRMAKVVEARGRRVIGWDEILEGNVSETAIIMSWRGTEGGIEAARKGHDVIMAPSSHLYFDYYQSEDIANEPPCIGGYLPVERVYEFQPLPSELTPEEQKHIIGVQANIWTEYIAHFWHVQYMALPRMEALTEIQWNNPKERDFEAFVERCKKMRQFYELYHYTYADHIFNPQVWADTVETNLATRKPISLREQPAEKYTYEGAKLLNDGNLGRGAYNSGRWLGFCGSPLDAVLDLEQPVEMRKVRFHALVNKSAWIYNPSSLKVLVSNDGETFREVGQKTIPISTWEDRDGIFAYELEFEPVAARFVEVVIKGHDLPEDHDGFGNPAWIFVDELEVW
;
A
#
# COMPACT_ATOMS: atom_id res chain seq x y z
N MET A 1 11.70 -25.42 87.47
CA MET A 1 10.94 -24.21 87.13
C MET A 1 11.89 -23.26 86.46
N LYS A 2 11.82 -23.22 85.11
CA LYS A 2 12.63 -22.31 84.32
C LYS A 2 11.69 -21.27 83.69
N LYS A 3 11.95 -20.01 84.00
CA LYS A 3 11.26 -18.84 83.45
C LYS A 3 11.76 -18.60 81.98
N ILE A 4 10.83 -18.58 81.03
CA ILE A 4 11.11 -18.21 79.67
C ILE A 4 10.69 -16.75 79.51
N SER A 5 11.69 -15.88 79.19
CA SER A 5 11.47 -14.46 78.88
C SER A 5 11.17 -14.34 77.38
N PHE A 6 10.01 -13.78 77.03
CA PHE A 6 9.66 -13.38 75.68
C PHE A 6 10.24 -11.99 75.40
N ALA A 7 11.21 -11.91 74.50
CA ALA A 7 11.68 -10.63 73.96
C ALA A 7 10.88 -10.32 72.67
N LEU A 8 10.06 -9.28 72.75
CA LEU A 8 9.37 -8.72 71.53
C LEU A 8 10.37 -7.96 70.67
N PHE A 9 10.69 -8.50 69.53
CA PHE A 9 11.43 -7.78 68.50
C PHE A 9 10.42 -6.98 67.62
N ALA A 10 10.30 -5.67 67.91
CA ALA A 10 9.58 -4.77 67.04
C ALA A 10 10.44 -4.46 65.82
N ALA A 11 10.17 -5.13 64.69
CA ALA A 11 10.76 -4.77 63.41
C ALA A 11 10.04 -3.52 62.85
N LEU A 12 10.70 -2.37 62.94
CA LEU A 12 10.32 -1.16 62.18
C LEU A 12 10.49 -1.44 60.70
N ILE A 13 9.44 -1.72 60.00
CA ILE A 13 9.42 -1.69 58.53
C ILE A 13 9.43 -0.21 58.09
N MET A 14 10.63 0.34 57.85
CA MET A 14 10.76 1.58 57.09
C MET A 14 10.40 1.25 55.64
N THR A 15 9.15 1.45 55.25
CA THR A 15 8.76 1.58 53.85
C THR A 15 9.38 2.88 53.36
N ALA A 16 10.57 2.78 52.75
CA ALA A 16 11.10 3.85 51.92
C ALA A 16 10.10 4.03 50.75
N CYS A 17 9.27 5.08 50.80
CA CYS A 17 8.57 5.59 49.63
C CYS A 17 9.63 6.04 48.63
N THR A 18 10.11 5.14 47.81
CA THR A 18 10.73 5.53 46.55
C THR A 18 9.65 6.25 45.76
N LYS A 19 9.76 7.59 45.61
CA LYS A 19 8.92 8.33 44.68
C LYS A 19 9.05 7.61 43.31
N GLN A 20 8.00 6.95 42.90
CA GLN A 20 7.94 6.29 41.61
C GLN A 20 8.15 7.41 40.59
N GLN A 21 9.20 7.30 39.79
CA GLN A 21 9.50 8.30 38.76
C GLN A 21 8.37 8.22 37.73
N LEU A 22 7.71 9.36 37.47
CA LEU A 22 6.61 9.41 36.49
C LEU A 22 7.15 9.12 35.12
N PRO A 23 6.39 8.42 34.25
CA PRO A 23 6.72 8.27 32.84
C PRO A 23 6.92 9.63 32.17
N VAL A 24 7.82 9.71 31.22
CA VAL A 24 8.21 10.95 30.51
C VAL A 24 7.82 10.84 29.05
N ALA A 25 7.18 11.90 28.53
CA ALA A 25 6.86 12.00 27.12
C ALA A 25 8.13 12.08 26.26
N ASN A 26 8.05 11.54 25.06
CA ASN A 26 9.13 11.56 24.08
C ASN A 26 8.60 12.15 22.76
N TYR A 27 9.21 13.22 22.30
CA TYR A 27 8.81 13.95 21.10
C TYR A 27 9.47 13.43 19.80
N ASP A 28 10.27 12.38 19.89
CA ASP A 28 10.77 11.65 18.73
C ASP A 28 9.68 10.68 18.23
N ILE A 29 8.87 11.15 17.31
CA ILE A 29 7.61 10.52 16.83
C ILE A 29 7.56 10.46 15.30
N ILE A 30 6.52 9.83 14.76
CA ILE A 30 6.20 9.82 13.33
C ILE A 30 4.88 10.59 13.07
N PRO A 31 4.83 11.55 12.11
CA PRO A 31 6.01 12.14 11.46
C PRO A 31 6.90 12.88 12.44
N GLN A 32 8.19 12.94 12.15
CA GLN A 32 9.14 13.69 12.98
C GLN A 32 8.85 15.18 12.83
N PRO A 33 8.67 15.93 13.95
CA PRO A 33 8.45 17.38 13.86
C PRO A 33 9.62 18.10 13.19
N LYS A 34 9.33 19.07 12.30
CA LYS A 34 10.35 19.86 11.60
C LYS A 34 11.23 20.67 12.52
N GLU A 35 10.64 21.23 13.57
CA GLU A 35 11.35 21.98 14.58
C GLU A 35 11.00 21.46 15.98
N LEU A 36 11.99 20.97 16.70
CA LEU A 36 11.88 20.57 18.10
C LEU A 36 13.01 21.25 18.89
N ARG A 37 12.65 22.11 19.85
CA ARG A 37 13.57 22.67 20.80
C ARG A 37 13.15 22.28 22.20
N LEU A 38 14.01 21.53 22.90
CA LEU A 38 13.86 21.24 24.31
C LEU A 38 14.37 22.43 25.13
N ASP A 39 13.63 22.80 26.16
CA ASP A 39 14.02 23.89 27.07
C ASP A 39 14.49 23.28 28.42
N ASP A 40 15.53 23.92 29.03
CA ASP A 40 16.09 23.50 30.34
C ASP A 40 15.14 23.81 31.50
N GLY A 41 13.88 23.44 31.37
CA GLY A 41 12.81 23.74 32.31
C GLY A 41 12.34 22.53 33.12
N LYS A 42 11.45 22.82 34.08
CA LYS A 42 10.66 21.74 34.73
C LYS A 42 9.58 21.29 33.75
N SER A 43 9.25 19.99 33.81
CA SER A 43 8.20 19.41 32.99
C SER A 43 6.80 19.87 33.40
N PHE A 44 5.87 19.91 32.48
CA PHE A 44 4.44 19.94 32.76
C PHE A 44 4.00 18.57 33.26
N GLU A 45 3.18 18.55 34.31
CA GLU A 45 2.60 17.30 34.86
C GLU A 45 1.18 17.10 34.32
N LEU A 46 1.02 16.13 33.41
CA LEU A 46 -0.28 15.71 32.94
C LEU A 46 -0.94 14.79 33.96
N SER A 47 -2.11 15.15 34.46
CA SER A 47 -2.82 14.45 35.52
C SER A 47 -4.35 14.51 35.32
N PRO A 48 -5.15 13.71 36.06
CA PRO A 48 -6.60 13.77 36.01
C PRO A 48 -7.22 15.15 36.38
N LYS A 49 -6.42 16.06 36.95
CA LYS A 49 -6.83 17.43 37.28
C LYS A 49 -6.58 18.42 36.19
N THR A 50 -5.86 18.04 35.15
CA THR A 50 -5.56 18.90 34.01
C THR A 50 -6.84 19.26 33.26
N VAL A 51 -7.04 20.54 32.95
CA VAL A 51 -8.19 21.02 32.18
C VAL A 51 -7.73 21.35 30.77
N ILE A 52 -8.55 21.01 29.80
CA ILE A 52 -8.40 21.46 28.41
C ILE A 52 -9.25 22.71 28.22
N HIS A 53 -8.59 23.84 27.98
CA HIS A 53 -9.20 25.11 27.61
C HIS A 53 -9.18 25.25 26.09
N TYR A 54 -10.30 25.54 25.46
CA TYR A 54 -10.39 25.65 24.01
C TYR A 54 -11.12 26.91 23.55
N GLU A 55 -10.68 27.52 22.47
CA GLU A 55 -11.39 28.60 21.79
C GLU A 55 -12.67 28.10 21.12
N ALA A 56 -13.65 28.98 21.00
CA ALA A 56 -14.91 28.72 20.28
C ALA A 56 -14.60 28.15 18.88
N GLY A 57 -15.25 27.03 18.52
CA GLY A 57 -15.01 26.30 17.26
C GLY A 57 -14.01 25.15 17.38
N LEU A 58 -13.29 24.99 18.51
CA LEU A 58 -12.33 23.88 18.75
C LEU A 58 -12.86 22.83 19.75
N GLN A 59 -14.17 22.78 19.97
CA GLN A 59 -14.76 21.83 20.93
C GLN A 59 -14.50 20.38 20.53
N ARG A 60 -14.54 20.06 19.24
CA ARG A 60 -14.34 18.69 18.75
C ARG A 60 -12.88 18.26 18.90
N GLU A 61 -11.93 19.14 18.60
CA GLU A 61 -10.50 18.93 18.80
C GLU A 61 -10.19 18.71 20.29
N ALA A 62 -10.78 19.50 21.18
CA ALA A 62 -10.64 19.33 22.63
C ALA A 62 -11.20 17.98 23.10
N GLN A 63 -12.31 17.54 22.52
CA GLN A 63 -12.90 16.25 22.81
C GLN A 63 -11.96 15.12 22.36
N PHE A 64 -11.40 15.16 21.15
CA PHE A 64 -10.42 14.19 20.69
C PHE A 64 -9.20 14.11 21.61
N LEU A 65 -8.66 15.25 22.06
CA LEU A 65 -7.55 15.25 22.98
C LEU A 65 -7.91 14.54 24.30
N SER A 66 -9.10 14.79 24.85
CA SER A 66 -9.56 14.12 26.06
C SER A 66 -9.74 12.61 25.86
N GLU A 67 -10.32 12.20 24.72
CA GLU A 67 -10.50 10.80 24.34
C GLU A 67 -9.14 10.10 24.20
N TYR A 68 -8.17 10.67 23.51
CA TYR A 68 -6.82 10.11 23.35
C TYR A 68 -6.05 10.00 24.67
N VAL A 69 -6.19 10.99 25.56
CA VAL A 69 -5.63 10.90 26.91
C VAL A 69 -6.31 9.78 27.70
N ASN A 70 -7.62 9.62 27.57
CA ASN A 70 -8.35 8.54 28.20
C ASN A 70 -7.89 7.15 27.72
N ASP A 71 -7.71 6.99 26.42
CA ASP A 71 -7.24 5.73 25.84
C ASP A 71 -5.86 5.33 26.36
N ILE A 72 -4.95 6.30 26.46
CA ILE A 72 -3.55 6.06 26.86
C ILE A 72 -3.38 6.02 28.39
N MET A 73 -4.01 6.95 29.12
CA MET A 73 -3.77 7.17 30.54
C MET A 73 -4.86 6.63 31.45
N GLY A 74 -6.02 6.24 30.90
CA GLY A 74 -7.15 5.69 31.64
C GLY A 74 -8.02 6.75 32.33
N TYR A 75 -7.95 8.02 31.93
CA TYR A 75 -8.83 9.09 32.40
C TYR A 75 -9.05 10.17 31.34
N GLY A 76 -10.28 10.65 31.21
CA GLY A 76 -10.62 11.82 30.39
C GLY A 76 -10.31 13.12 31.11
N LEU A 77 -10.07 14.19 30.34
CA LEU A 77 -9.81 15.53 30.85
C LEU A 77 -11.08 16.39 30.79
N VAL A 78 -11.22 17.31 31.71
CA VAL A 78 -12.33 18.28 31.74
C VAL A 78 -12.14 19.29 30.63
N LEU A 79 -13.21 19.56 29.84
CA LEU A 79 -13.23 20.53 28.77
C LEU A 79 -13.85 21.83 29.23
N GLN A 80 -13.23 22.95 28.91
CA GLN A 80 -13.72 24.29 29.26
C GLN A 80 -13.48 25.28 28.12
N GLU A 81 -14.54 25.92 27.64
CA GLU A 81 -14.37 27.00 26.68
C GLU A 81 -13.70 28.22 27.32
N ILE A 82 -12.75 28.82 26.61
CA ILE A 82 -11.93 29.96 27.08
C ILE A 82 -12.84 31.16 27.34
N LYS A 83 -12.73 31.75 28.54
CA LYS A 83 -13.46 32.98 28.93
C LYS A 83 -12.54 34.15 29.23
N GLY A 84 -11.24 33.91 29.32
CA GLY A 84 -10.25 34.94 29.71
C GLY A 84 -8.83 34.57 29.32
N ASN A 85 -7.84 34.98 30.12
CA ASN A 85 -6.47 34.57 29.97
C ASN A 85 -6.20 33.35 30.86
N GLU A 86 -6.29 32.18 30.30
CA GLU A 86 -6.00 30.92 30.99
C GLU A 86 -4.47 30.77 31.14
N THR A 87 -4.01 30.43 32.34
CA THR A 87 -2.56 30.39 32.70
C THR A 87 -2.05 29.01 33.08
N ASP A 88 -2.93 27.99 33.03
CA ASP A 88 -2.60 26.61 33.37
C ASP A 88 -3.36 25.62 32.45
N GLY A 89 -3.09 24.33 32.61
CA GLY A 89 -3.73 23.28 31.82
C GLY A 89 -3.21 23.18 30.37
N ILE A 90 -4.07 22.66 29.50
CA ILE A 90 -3.81 22.57 28.06
C ILE A 90 -4.72 23.60 27.35
N VAL A 91 -4.17 24.41 26.50
CA VAL A 91 -4.89 25.50 25.82
C VAL A 91 -4.84 25.28 24.30
N LEU A 92 -6.01 25.18 23.68
CA LEU A 92 -6.18 25.07 22.22
C LEU A 92 -6.62 26.42 21.64
N LYS A 93 -5.88 26.92 20.65
CA LYS A 93 -6.12 28.25 20.05
C LYS A 93 -5.96 28.25 18.53
N LEU A 94 -6.72 29.12 17.88
CA LEU A 94 -6.51 29.52 16.49
C LEU A 94 -5.62 30.75 16.44
N SER A 95 -4.61 30.74 15.59
CA SER A 95 -3.69 31.87 15.39
C SER A 95 -3.27 31.96 13.92
N PRO A 96 -4.20 32.14 12.98
CA PRO A 96 -3.89 32.12 11.54
C PRO A 96 -2.84 33.16 11.13
N ALA A 97 -2.69 34.26 11.88
CA ALA A 97 -1.69 35.29 11.60
C ALA A 97 -0.26 34.90 11.99
N ASP A 98 -0.08 33.85 12.79
CA ASP A 98 1.22 33.36 13.24
C ASP A 98 1.87 32.39 12.23
N PHE A 99 1.15 31.98 11.19
CA PHE A 99 1.57 30.95 10.25
C PHE A 99 1.40 31.37 8.79
N ASP A 100 2.37 30.98 7.96
CA ASP A 100 2.32 31.21 6.50
C ASP A 100 1.65 30.08 5.71
N GLN A 101 1.37 28.95 6.36
CA GLN A 101 0.85 27.74 5.72
C GLN A 101 -0.38 27.22 6.45
N ALA A 102 -1.33 26.69 5.67
CA ALA A 102 -2.48 25.95 6.21
C ALA A 102 -1.99 24.71 6.96
N GLU A 103 -2.81 24.24 7.91
CA GLU A 103 -2.55 23.05 8.72
C GLU A 103 -1.28 23.12 9.60
N ALA A 104 -0.57 24.27 9.61
CA ALA A 104 0.58 24.48 10.47
C ALA A 104 0.18 24.62 11.95
N TYR A 105 1.09 24.22 12.85
CA TYR A 105 0.87 24.34 14.29
C TYR A 105 2.14 24.62 15.08
N GLU A 106 1.95 25.17 16.30
CA GLU A 106 2.99 25.32 17.32
C GLU A 106 2.49 24.71 18.64
N ILE A 107 3.32 23.89 19.28
CA ILE A 107 3.11 23.42 20.66
C ILE A 107 4.17 24.08 21.54
N CYS A 108 3.73 24.83 22.56
CA CYS A 108 4.60 25.38 23.59
C CYS A 108 4.28 24.71 24.93
N ILE A 109 5.27 24.04 25.51
CA ILE A 109 5.15 23.31 26.77
C ILE A 109 5.99 24.01 27.83
N THR A 110 5.33 24.50 28.87
CA THR A 110 5.93 25.10 30.06
C THR A 110 5.55 24.28 31.29
N PRO A 111 6.16 24.49 32.46
CA PRO A 111 5.79 23.75 33.67
C PRO A 111 4.34 23.95 34.14
N LYS A 112 3.66 24.98 33.63
CA LYS A 112 2.29 25.33 34.06
C LYS A 112 1.26 25.05 32.98
N GLN A 113 1.65 25.13 31.70
CA GLN A 113 0.72 25.17 30.61
C GLN A 113 1.30 24.50 29.36
N VAL A 114 0.47 23.76 28.65
CA VAL A 114 0.70 23.33 27.28
C VAL A 114 -0.20 24.17 26.37
N THR A 115 0.36 24.87 25.41
CA THR A 115 -0.44 25.63 24.42
C THR A 115 -0.26 24.97 23.05
N ILE A 116 -1.37 24.64 22.38
CA ILE A 116 -1.40 24.19 21.00
C ILE A 116 -2.09 25.28 20.18
N LYS A 117 -1.35 25.88 19.27
CA LYS A 117 -1.85 26.87 18.31
C LYS A 117 -1.85 26.27 16.92
N GLY A 118 -2.91 26.48 16.16
CA GLY A 118 -2.99 26.10 14.75
C GLY A 118 -3.28 27.28 13.84
N ALA A 119 -2.82 27.20 12.60
CA ALA A 119 -3.26 28.11 11.53
C ALA A 119 -4.77 28.01 11.29
N ASP A 120 -5.30 26.82 11.47
CA ASP A 120 -6.69 26.44 11.36
C ASP A 120 -7.02 25.31 12.34
N ALA A 121 -8.25 24.80 12.34
CA ALA A 121 -8.66 23.70 13.22
C ALA A 121 -7.90 22.39 12.88
N ALA A 122 -7.56 22.14 11.62
CA ALA A 122 -6.76 20.99 11.22
C ALA A 122 -5.34 21.08 11.80
N GLY A 123 -4.71 22.26 11.78
CA GLY A 123 -3.40 22.48 12.44
C GLY A 123 -3.47 22.19 13.95
N VAL A 124 -4.52 22.61 14.64
CA VAL A 124 -4.74 22.25 16.06
C VAL A 124 -4.87 20.73 16.23
N PHE A 125 -5.63 20.07 15.35
CA PHE A 125 -5.82 18.63 15.37
C PHE A 125 -4.48 17.88 15.18
N TYR A 126 -3.62 18.29 14.23
CA TYR A 126 -2.30 17.69 14.02
C TYR A 126 -1.35 17.96 15.19
N GLY A 127 -1.44 19.14 15.81
CA GLY A 127 -0.76 19.39 17.08
C GLY A 127 -1.21 18.45 18.21
N ILE A 128 -2.49 18.12 18.26
CA ILE A 128 -3.04 17.12 19.19
C ILE A 128 -2.50 15.72 18.84
N GLN A 129 -2.43 15.33 17.57
CA GLN A 129 -1.85 14.05 17.17
C GLN A 129 -0.35 13.96 17.56
N THR A 130 0.38 15.05 17.45
CA THR A 130 1.77 15.12 17.91
C THR A 130 1.88 14.94 19.42
N LEU A 131 1.05 15.63 20.19
CA LEU A 131 1.01 15.44 21.64
C LEU A 131 0.62 14.00 22.01
N ARG A 132 -0.45 13.44 21.39
CA ARG A 132 -0.89 12.04 21.57
C ARG A 132 0.25 11.07 21.37
N LYS A 133 0.94 11.15 20.24
CA LYS A 133 2.06 10.24 19.89
C LYS A 133 3.28 10.43 20.78
N SER A 134 3.38 11.57 21.45
CA SER A 134 4.45 11.87 22.42
C SER A 134 4.23 11.25 23.80
N LEU A 135 2.97 10.93 24.16
CA LEU A 135 2.64 10.39 25.46
C LEU A 135 3.24 8.98 25.65
N PRO A 136 3.73 8.66 26.85
CA PRO A 136 4.18 7.32 27.17
C PRO A 136 2.97 6.38 27.30
N ILE A 137 2.96 5.27 26.57
CA ILE A 137 1.96 4.21 26.73
C ILE A 137 2.43 3.31 27.87
N PRO A 138 1.72 3.28 29.01
CA PRO A 138 2.14 2.44 30.13
C PRO A 138 1.92 0.97 29.80
N PRO A 139 2.76 0.05 30.33
CA PRO A 139 2.50 -1.38 30.24
C PRO A 139 1.09 -1.67 30.77
N LEU A 140 0.32 -2.48 30.04
CA LEU A 140 -1.06 -2.85 30.35
C LEU A 140 -1.20 -3.50 31.74
N GLN A 141 -1.15 -2.71 32.79
CA GLN A 141 -1.60 -3.09 34.11
C GLN A 141 -3.06 -2.68 34.28
N ARG A 142 -3.97 -3.60 33.95
CA ARG A 142 -5.41 -3.43 34.21
C ARG A 142 -5.62 -3.21 35.71
N GLY A 143 -6.04 -2.02 36.11
CA GLY A 143 -6.60 -1.77 37.42
C GLY A 143 -5.92 -0.73 38.32
N VAL A 144 -4.95 0.06 37.87
CA VAL A 144 -4.43 1.20 38.64
C VAL A 144 -4.95 2.50 38.02
N GLY A 145 -5.80 3.21 38.76
CA GLY A 145 -6.41 4.46 38.28
C GLY A 145 -5.36 5.53 37.96
N GLY A 146 -5.57 6.21 36.82
CA GLY A 146 -4.99 7.48 36.46
C GLY A 146 -3.46 7.56 36.48
N ILE A 147 -2.80 7.10 35.44
CA ILE A 147 -1.35 7.26 35.30
C ILE A 147 -1.01 8.71 34.97
N GLN A 148 -0.18 9.36 35.78
CA GLN A 148 0.36 10.68 35.53
C GLN A 148 1.64 10.57 34.70
N CYS A 149 1.93 11.57 33.86
CA CYS A 149 3.19 11.64 33.14
C CYS A 149 3.76 13.04 33.11
N GLN A 150 5.04 13.14 32.77
CA GLN A 150 5.76 14.40 32.62
C GLN A 150 5.95 14.71 31.15
N LEU A 151 5.60 15.94 30.75
CA LEU A 151 5.88 16.51 29.44
C LEU A 151 7.07 17.46 29.60
N PRO A 152 8.28 17.14 29.15
CA PRO A 152 9.42 18.06 29.18
C PRO A 152 9.09 19.39 28.49
N SER A 153 9.57 20.50 29.07
CA SER A 153 9.36 21.80 28.43
C SER A 153 10.00 21.86 27.06
N ALA A 154 9.23 22.28 26.08
CA ALA A 154 9.63 22.27 24.68
C ALA A 154 8.83 23.27 23.84
N THR A 155 9.39 23.65 22.71
CA THR A 155 8.68 24.29 21.61
C THR A 155 8.77 23.40 20.39
N ILE A 156 7.61 23.06 19.80
CA ILE A 156 7.51 22.25 18.59
C ILE A 156 6.77 23.10 17.55
N LYS A 157 7.36 23.22 16.34
CA LYS A 157 6.70 23.86 15.19
C LYS A 157 6.71 22.91 14.01
N ASP A 158 5.57 22.82 13.36
CA ASP A 158 5.43 21.85 12.29
C ASP A 158 4.32 22.24 11.29
N HIS A 159 4.42 21.66 10.08
CA HIS A 159 3.46 21.83 9.00
C HIS A 159 3.66 20.74 7.94
N PRO A 160 2.63 20.39 7.15
CA PRO A 160 2.79 19.40 6.08
C PRO A 160 3.63 19.96 4.92
N ASN A 161 4.34 19.06 4.23
CA ASN A 161 5.04 19.38 2.99
C ASN A 161 4.10 19.36 1.78
N PHE A 162 3.13 18.42 1.78
CA PHE A 162 2.12 18.28 0.74
C PHE A 162 0.72 18.58 1.27
N ALA A 163 -0.07 19.31 0.49
CA ALA A 163 -1.47 19.59 0.79
C ALA A 163 -2.36 18.33 0.62
N TYR A 164 -2.01 17.45 -0.31
CA TYR A 164 -2.68 16.17 -0.53
C TYR A 164 -1.87 15.03 0.09
N ARG A 165 -2.44 14.36 1.10
CA ARG A 165 -1.84 13.24 1.80
C ARG A 165 -2.82 12.08 1.82
N GLY A 166 -2.73 11.26 0.77
CA GLY A 166 -3.76 10.30 0.42
C GLY A 166 -3.51 8.88 0.90
N MET A 167 -4.61 8.18 1.11
CA MET A 167 -4.67 6.73 1.24
C MET A 167 -5.94 6.22 0.56
N HIS A 168 -5.82 5.12 -0.19
CA HIS A 168 -6.90 4.51 -0.97
C HIS A 168 -7.37 3.22 -0.31
N LEU A 169 -8.65 2.89 -0.52
CA LEU A 169 -9.21 1.59 -0.17
C LEU A 169 -10.20 1.14 -1.24
N ASP A 170 -10.07 -0.11 -1.67
CA ASP A 170 -10.97 -0.79 -2.59
C ASP A 170 -11.94 -1.73 -1.86
N PRO A 171 -13.20 -1.36 -1.62
CA PRO A 171 -14.22 -2.28 -1.13
C PRO A 171 -14.92 -3.07 -2.24
N CYS A 172 -14.50 -2.89 -3.50
CA CYS A 172 -15.19 -3.47 -4.64
C CYS A 172 -14.82 -4.93 -4.88
N ARG A 173 -13.53 -5.28 -4.82
CA ARG A 173 -13.11 -6.67 -4.96
C ARG A 173 -13.52 -7.48 -3.73
N HIS A 174 -13.27 -6.96 -2.53
CA HIS A 174 -13.84 -7.52 -1.30
C HIS A 174 -14.52 -6.42 -0.47
N PHE A 175 -15.79 -6.66 -0.12
CA PHE A 175 -16.59 -5.68 0.61
C PHE A 175 -16.07 -5.48 2.04
N ILE A 176 -15.84 -4.25 2.42
CA ILE A 176 -15.36 -3.82 3.75
C ILE A 176 -16.53 -3.16 4.49
N PRO A 177 -16.97 -3.69 5.65
CA PRO A 177 -18.04 -3.08 6.43
C PRO A 177 -17.73 -1.65 6.89
N LEU A 178 -18.75 -0.80 7.02
CA LEU A 178 -18.60 0.62 7.34
C LEU A 178 -17.83 0.89 8.63
N ASP A 179 -18.05 0.08 9.69
CA ASP A 179 -17.31 0.20 10.94
C ASP A 179 -15.81 -0.03 10.76
N SER A 180 -15.43 -0.92 9.86
CA SER A 180 -14.03 -1.13 9.49
C SER A 180 -13.45 0.05 8.71
N VAL A 181 -14.24 0.67 7.83
CA VAL A 181 -13.84 1.90 7.13
C VAL A 181 -13.62 3.05 8.13
N LYS A 182 -14.44 3.16 9.18
CA LYS A 182 -14.21 4.14 10.25
C LYS A 182 -12.90 3.90 10.99
N ILE A 183 -12.54 2.64 11.29
CA ILE A 183 -11.24 2.31 11.88
C ILE A 183 -10.10 2.71 10.92
N TYR A 184 -10.28 2.50 9.62
CA TYR A 184 -9.28 2.94 8.61
C TYR A 184 -9.08 4.46 8.62
N LEU A 185 -10.16 5.24 8.76
CA LEU A 185 -10.08 6.69 8.93
C LEU A 185 -9.39 7.10 10.23
N ASP A 186 -9.55 6.33 11.33
CA ASP A 186 -8.81 6.56 12.58
C ASP A 186 -7.31 6.29 12.41
N MET A 187 -6.95 5.25 11.64
CA MET A 187 -5.55 5.00 11.26
C MET A 187 -5.00 6.15 10.44
N MET A 188 -5.72 6.63 9.42
CA MET A 188 -5.32 7.79 8.61
C MET A 188 -5.14 9.06 9.45
N ALA A 189 -6.07 9.35 10.37
CA ALA A 189 -5.99 10.49 11.27
C ALA A 189 -4.75 10.44 12.16
N MET A 190 -4.41 9.27 12.71
CA MET A 190 -3.18 9.06 13.51
C MET A 190 -1.91 9.33 12.70
N HIS A 191 -1.96 9.09 11.39
CA HIS A 191 -0.87 9.30 10.44
C HIS A 191 -0.92 10.68 9.74
N ASN A 192 -1.70 11.65 10.23
CA ASN A 192 -1.82 13.00 9.68
C ASN A 192 -2.22 13.04 8.19
N MET A 193 -2.93 12.02 7.70
CA MET A 193 -3.45 11.96 6.33
C MET A 193 -4.79 12.67 6.24
N ASN A 194 -5.08 13.32 5.09
CA ASN A 194 -6.26 14.16 4.93
C ASN A 194 -7.12 13.85 3.71
N GLN A 195 -6.73 12.90 2.87
CA GLN A 195 -7.47 12.53 1.66
C GLN A 195 -7.72 11.02 1.65
N PHE A 196 -8.97 10.62 1.75
CA PHE A 196 -9.39 9.22 1.63
C PHE A 196 -9.96 8.98 0.24
N HIS A 197 -9.24 8.25 -0.59
CA HIS A 197 -9.68 7.83 -1.92
C HIS A 197 -10.49 6.53 -1.78
N PHE A 198 -11.80 6.60 -2.07
CA PHE A 198 -12.76 5.53 -1.84
C PHE A 198 -13.26 4.98 -3.18
N HIS A 199 -12.78 3.80 -3.56
CA HIS A 199 -13.06 3.14 -4.83
C HIS A 199 -14.40 2.40 -4.78
N LEU A 200 -15.47 2.98 -5.36
CA LEU A 200 -16.85 2.57 -5.12
C LEU A 200 -17.50 1.79 -6.26
N SER A 201 -16.83 1.64 -7.40
CA SER A 201 -17.36 0.86 -8.53
C SER A 201 -16.25 0.08 -9.23
N GLU A 202 -16.56 -1.17 -9.63
CA GLU A 202 -15.61 -2.08 -10.23
C GLU A 202 -16.33 -3.24 -10.95
N ASP A 203 -15.62 -4.02 -11.75
CA ASP A 203 -16.13 -5.20 -12.45
C ASP A 203 -16.75 -6.24 -11.49
N GLN A 204 -16.16 -6.41 -10.28
CA GLN A 204 -16.53 -7.42 -9.29
C GLN A 204 -17.56 -6.92 -8.27
N GLY A 205 -17.94 -5.66 -8.32
CA GLY A 205 -19.00 -5.16 -7.44
C GLY A 205 -19.16 -3.64 -7.43
N TRP A 206 -20.41 -3.21 -7.33
CA TRP A 206 -20.83 -1.83 -7.17
C TRP A 206 -21.15 -1.55 -5.70
N ARG A 207 -20.59 -0.50 -5.08
CA ARG A 207 -20.63 -0.34 -3.62
C ARG A 207 -21.43 0.87 -3.11
N ILE A 208 -21.92 1.74 -3.99
CA ILE A 208 -22.66 2.95 -3.60
C ILE A 208 -24.11 2.87 -4.05
N GLU A 209 -25.05 3.22 -3.14
CA GLU A 209 -26.45 3.37 -3.49
C GLU A 209 -26.64 4.58 -4.43
N ILE A 210 -27.21 4.32 -5.62
CA ILE A 210 -27.65 5.32 -6.59
C ILE A 210 -29.18 5.18 -6.73
N LYS A 211 -29.94 6.10 -6.13
CA LYS A 211 -31.40 6.00 -6.07
C LYS A 211 -32.07 5.97 -7.43
N LYS A 212 -31.45 6.65 -8.42
CA LYS A 212 -31.93 6.64 -9.79
C LYS A 212 -31.73 5.27 -10.47
N TYR A 213 -30.79 4.46 -9.99
CA TYR A 213 -30.41 3.19 -10.57
C TYR A 213 -30.32 2.09 -9.50
N PRO A 214 -31.46 1.64 -8.93
CA PRO A 214 -31.51 0.75 -7.77
C PRO A 214 -30.90 -0.65 -8.05
N GLU A 215 -30.93 -1.13 -9.29
CA GLU A 215 -30.37 -2.43 -9.66
C GLU A 215 -28.85 -2.49 -9.44
N LEU A 216 -28.15 -1.33 -9.39
CA LEU A 216 -26.74 -1.25 -9.06
C LEU A 216 -26.42 -1.86 -7.67
N THR A 217 -27.34 -1.74 -6.72
CA THR A 217 -27.18 -2.31 -5.39
C THR A 217 -27.95 -3.61 -5.20
N GLU A 218 -29.03 -3.82 -5.94
CA GLU A 218 -29.81 -5.08 -5.88
C GLU A 218 -29.07 -6.24 -6.57
N ILE A 219 -28.41 -5.95 -7.70
CA ILE A 219 -27.71 -6.92 -8.56
C ILE A 219 -26.20 -6.65 -8.52
N GLY A 220 -25.77 -5.44 -8.89
CA GLY A 220 -24.37 -5.09 -9.11
C GLY A 220 -23.49 -5.17 -7.86
N ALA A 221 -24.09 -5.07 -6.68
CA ALA A 221 -23.35 -5.20 -5.41
C ALA A 221 -22.97 -6.64 -5.06
N TYR A 222 -23.42 -7.65 -5.81
CA TYR A 222 -23.26 -9.05 -5.43
C TYR A 222 -22.80 -9.92 -6.59
N ARG A 223 -21.77 -10.74 -6.36
CA ARG A 223 -21.34 -11.80 -7.27
C ARG A 223 -21.63 -13.18 -6.71
N ASN A 224 -21.92 -14.16 -7.57
CA ASN A 224 -22.26 -15.53 -7.19
C ASN A 224 -21.04 -16.45 -7.24
N GLY A 225 -20.16 -16.31 -6.25
CA GLY A 225 -18.89 -16.99 -6.16
C GLY A 225 -17.70 -16.11 -6.57
N THR A 226 -16.53 -16.50 -6.11
CA THR A 226 -15.26 -15.83 -6.38
C THR A 226 -14.25 -16.86 -6.87
N VAL A 227 -13.34 -16.46 -7.74
CA VAL A 227 -12.24 -17.31 -8.19
C VAL A 227 -11.38 -17.74 -7.00
N ILE A 228 -10.96 -19.01 -6.99
CA ILE A 228 -10.07 -19.57 -5.98
C ILE A 228 -8.63 -19.50 -6.49
N GLY A 229 -7.70 -19.17 -5.59
CA GLY A 229 -6.29 -19.03 -5.91
C GLY A 229 -5.99 -17.80 -6.79
N HIS A 230 -4.92 -17.87 -7.56
CA HIS A 230 -4.50 -16.78 -8.43
C HIS A 230 -5.11 -16.88 -9.83
N ASN A 231 -6.42 -16.55 -9.91
CA ASN A 231 -7.13 -16.43 -11.18
C ASN A 231 -7.26 -17.75 -11.99
N GLY A 232 -7.23 -18.89 -11.29
CA GLY A 232 -7.50 -20.18 -11.91
C GLY A 232 -8.93 -20.32 -12.44
N ASN A 233 -9.32 -21.53 -12.85
CA ASN A 233 -10.66 -21.82 -13.35
C ASN A 233 -11.60 -22.40 -12.29
N LEU A 234 -11.16 -22.44 -11.03
CA LEU A 234 -11.98 -22.89 -9.90
C LEU A 234 -12.66 -21.70 -9.23
N TYR A 235 -13.91 -21.88 -8.86
CA TYR A 235 -14.73 -20.87 -8.20
C TYR A 235 -15.37 -21.44 -6.95
N ASP A 236 -15.44 -20.64 -5.90
CA ASP A 236 -16.31 -20.95 -4.79
C ASP A 236 -17.79 -20.76 -5.19
N THR A 237 -18.72 -21.15 -4.30
CA THR A 237 -20.15 -20.96 -4.50
C THR A 237 -20.75 -19.96 -3.52
N ILE A 238 -19.89 -19.15 -2.89
CA ILE A 238 -20.28 -18.23 -1.83
C ILE A 238 -20.70 -16.91 -2.46
N ARG A 239 -21.95 -16.51 -2.24
CA ARG A 239 -22.40 -15.18 -2.65
C ARG A 239 -21.63 -14.12 -1.86
N HIS A 240 -20.86 -13.29 -2.56
CA HIS A 240 -20.08 -12.20 -1.96
C HIS A 240 -20.62 -10.84 -2.39
N GLY A 241 -20.61 -9.86 -1.45
CA GLY A 241 -20.93 -8.48 -1.76
C GLY A 241 -21.49 -7.71 -0.57
N GLY A 242 -21.96 -6.53 -0.88
CA GLY A 242 -22.49 -5.52 0.03
C GLY A 242 -22.42 -4.16 -0.63
N TYR A 243 -23.07 -3.17 -0.04
CA TYR A 243 -23.01 -1.79 -0.50
C TYR A 243 -23.23 -0.84 0.67
N TYR A 244 -22.96 0.43 0.48
CA TYR A 244 -23.21 1.49 1.42
C TYR A 244 -24.44 2.29 0.97
N THR A 245 -25.39 2.46 1.87
CA THR A 245 -26.53 3.38 1.65
C THR A 245 -26.05 4.83 1.69
N GLN A 246 -26.81 5.73 1.07
CA GLN A 246 -26.46 7.15 1.12
C GLN A 246 -26.49 7.72 2.56
N ASP A 247 -27.34 7.17 3.44
CA ASP A 247 -27.40 7.60 4.84
C ASP A 247 -26.15 7.13 5.61
N GLU A 248 -25.68 5.91 5.40
CA GLU A 248 -24.41 5.40 5.94
C GLU A 248 -23.21 6.22 5.43
N LEU A 249 -23.24 6.60 4.15
CA LEU A 249 -22.18 7.45 3.59
C LEU A 249 -22.19 8.88 4.13
N ARG A 250 -23.36 9.46 4.41
CA ARG A 250 -23.45 10.77 5.11
C ARG A 250 -22.82 10.70 6.50
N ASP A 251 -23.11 9.63 7.24
CA ASP A 251 -22.49 9.39 8.55
C ASP A 251 -20.97 9.23 8.45
N LEU A 252 -20.48 8.47 7.45
CA LEU A 252 -19.06 8.31 7.19
C LEU A 252 -18.37 9.63 6.82
N ILE A 253 -19.02 10.44 5.96
CA ILE A 253 -18.50 11.76 5.54
C ILE A 253 -18.37 12.68 6.76
N GLN A 254 -19.38 12.71 7.64
CA GLN A 254 -19.31 13.48 8.88
C GLN A 254 -18.19 12.98 9.80
N TYR A 255 -18.07 11.67 9.95
CA TYR A 255 -17.00 11.03 10.75
C TYR A 255 -15.60 11.38 10.26
N ALA A 256 -15.40 11.39 8.94
CA ALA A 256 -14.14 11.78 8.30
C ALA A 256 -13.86 13.28 8.46
N ALA A 257 -14.88 14.12 8.24
CA ALA A 257 -14.77 15.58 8.35
C ALA A 257 -14.36 16.03 9.77
N GLU A 258 -14.87 15.36 10.81
CA GLU A 258 -14.46 15.60 12.19
C GLU A 258 -12.97 15.30 12.45
N ARG A 259 -12.35 14.49 11.61
CA ARG A 259 -10.91 14.14 11.62
C ARG A 259 -10.08 14.91 10.60
N HIS A 260 -10.68 15.93 9.98
CA HIS A 260 -10.09 16.72 8.91
C HIS A 260 -9.67 15.87 7.69
N ILE A 261 -10.44 14.79 7.41
CA ILE A 261 -10.25 13.93 6.24
C ILE A 261 -11.37 14.20 5.24
N ASN A 262 -11.00 14.51 4.01
CA ASN A 262 -11.89 14.58 2.87
C ASN A 262 -12.03 13.19 2.23
N ILE A 263 -13.24 12.76 1.90
CA ILE A 263 -13.48 11.52 1.16
C ILE A 263 -13.63 11.86 -0.32
N ILE A 264 -12.76 11.32 -1.14
CA ILE A 264 -12.79 11.41 -2.60
C ILE A 264 -13.48 10.16 -3.14
N PRO A 265 -14.73 10.24 -3.61
CA PRO A 265 -15.39 9.09 -4.21
C PRO A 265 -14.81 8.83 -5.60
N GLU A 266 -14.60 7.57 -5.93
CA GLU A 266 -14.30 7.13 -7.29
C GLU A 266 -15.46 6.34 -7.87
N ILE A 267 -15.82 6.73 -9.10
CA ILE A 267 -16.64 5.96 -10.03
C ILE A 267 -15.79 5.74 -11.26
N ASP A 268 -15.28 4.56 -11.39
CA ASP A 268 -14.35 4.22 -12.48
C ASP A 268 -15.07 4.10 -13.82
N LEU A 269 -14.51 4.77 -14.83
CA LEU A 269 -15.08 4.96 -16.16
C LEU A 269 -13.96 4.99 -17.22
N PRO A 270 -14.19 4.55 -18.44
CA PRO A 270 -15.32 3.75 -18.94
C PRO A 270 -15.06 2.24 -18.86
N GLY A 271 -13.85 1.82 -18.44
CA GLY A 271 -13.50 0.46 -18.01
C GLY A 271 -14.11 0.13 -16.66
N HIS A 272 -13.83 -1.04 -16.12
CA HIS A 272 -14.21 -1.48 -14.77
C HIS A 272 -15.71 -1.33 -14.43
N MET A 273 -16.57 -1.50 -15.44
CA MET A 273 -18.01 -1.24 -15.35
C MET A 273 -18.87 -2.48 -15.48
N GLN A 274 -18.29 -3.69 -15.44
CA GLN A 274 -19.06 -4.91 -15.70
C GLN A 274 -20.16 -5.17 -14.66
N ALA A 275 -19.96 -4.78 -13.38
CA ALA A 275 -21.03 -4.88 -12.40
C ALA A 275 -22.24 -4.00 -12.77
N ALA A 276 -21.99 -2.79 -13.29
CA ALA A 276 -23.05 -1.91 -13.79
C ALA A 276 -23.70 -2.46 -15.08
N LEU A 277 -22.89 -3.04 -15.97
CA LEU A 277 -23.40 -3.68 -17.20
C LEU A 277 -24.24 -4.92 -16.89
N ALA A 278 -23.95 -5.65 -15.81
CA ALA A 278 -24.78 -6.76 -15.37
C ALA A 278 -26.20 -6.29 -14.96
N CYS A 279 -26.31 -5.05 -14.47
CA CYS A 279 -27.60 -4.42 -14.12
C CYS A 279 -28.31 -3.84 -15.35
N TYR A 280 -27.56 -3.17 -16.22
CA TYR A 280 -28.06 -2.42 -17.36
C TYR A 280 -27.32 -2.82 -18.65
N PRO A 281 -27.57 -4.02 -19.18
CA PRO A 281 -26.77 -4.60 -20.29
C PRO A 281 -26.83 -3.79 -21.57
N GLN A 282 -27.86 -2.97 -21.80
CA GLN A 282 -27.97 -2.09 -22.95
C GLN A 282 -26.89 -0.96 -22.96
N MET A 283 -26.23 -0.69 -21.81
CA MET A 283 -25.15 0.28 -21.71
C MET A 283 -23.82 -0.22 -22.27
N GLY A 284 -23.67 -1.54 -22.44
CA GLY A 284 -22.48 -2.16 -23.03
C GLY A 284 -22.56 -2.26 -24.56
N CYS A 285 -21.40 -2.54 -25.17
CA CYS A 285 -21.31 -2.61 -26.63
C CYS A 285 -22.02 -3.83 -27.24
N THR A 286 -22.10 -4.94 -26.54
CA THR A 286 -22.72 -6.20 -27.01
C THR A 286 -24.20 -6.31 -26.63
N GLY A 287 -24.65 -5.52 -25.62
CA GLY A 287 -26.01 -5.61 -25.10
C GLY A 287 -26.23 -6.80 -24.16
N GLY A 288 -25.18 -7.48 -23.75
CA GLY A 288 -25.20 -8.59 -22.80
C GLY A 288 -25.58 -9.97 -23.42
N PRO A 289 -25.92 -10.96 -22.56
CA PRO A 289 -25.99 -10.83 -21.10
C PRO A 289 -24.62 -10.65 -20.45
N TYR A 290 -24.58 -9.93 -19.32
CA TYR A 290 -23.40 -9.78 -18.49
C TYR A 290 -23.69 -10.28 -17.08
N GLU A 291 -22.64 -10.74 -16.37
CA GLU A 291 -22.68 -11.09 -14.96
C GLU A 291 -21.71 -10.21 -14.19
N VAL A 292 -21.97 -9.93 -12.90
CA VAL A 292 -20.98 -9.35 -11.99
C VAL A 292 -19.76 -10.25 -11.99
N TRP A 293 -18.59 -9.68 -12.26
CA TRP A 293 -17.42 -10.51 -12.52
C TRP A 293 -16.94 -11.24 -11.27
N ARG A 294 -16.47 -12.48 -11.46
CA ARG A 294 -16.13 -13.39 -10.36
C ARG A 294 -14.65 -13.68 -10.26
N ARG A 295 -13.84 -13.09 -11.15
CA ARG A 295 -12.38 -13.26 -11.21
C ARG A 295 -11.68 -11.92 -11.16
N TRP A 296 -10.37 -11.95 -11.03
CA TRP A 296 -9.53 -10.76 -10.98
C TRP A 296 -9.02 -10.36 -12.37
N GLY A 297 -8.57 -9.13 -12.52
CA GLY A 297 -8.07 -8.57 -13.77
C GLY A 297 -9.05 -7.59 -14.42
N VAL A 298 -8.94 -7.39 -15.73
CA VAL A 298 -9.63 -6.36 -16.51
C VAL A 298 -10.67 -7.00 -17.44
N SER A 299 -11.93 -6.62 -17.32
CA SER A 299 -12.97 -7.07 -18.23
C SER A 299 -12.85 -6.37 -19.60
N GLU A 300 -13.04 -7.13 -20.69
CA GLU A 300 -13.16 -6.54 -22.04
C GLU A 300 -14.46 -5.74 -22.24
N ASP A 301 -15.47 -5.96 -21.40
CA ASP A 301 -16.78 -5.33 -21.52
C ASP A 301 -16.81 -4.01 -20.77
N VAL A 302 -16.87 -2.92 -21.52
CA VAL A 302 -16.79 -1.54 -21.05
C VAL A 302 -18.05 -0.77 -21.44
N LEU A 303 -18.28 0.43 -20.88
CA LEU A 303 -19.36 1.32 -21.30
C LEU A 303 -19.27 1.62 -22.79
N CYS A 304 -20.40 1.57 -23.48
CA CYS A 304 -20.48 1.87 -24.90
C CYS A 304 -20.42 3.40 -25.12
N ALA A 305 -19.23 3.91 -25.46
CA ALA A 305 -19.01 5.34 -25.73
C ALA A 305 -19.86 5.93 -26.86
N GLY A 306 -20.33 5.08 -27.77
CA GLY A 306 -21.26 5.47 -28.86
C GLY A 306 -22.74 5.42 -28.46
N ASN A 307 -23.07 5.01 -27.22
CA ASN A 307 -24.43 4.95 -26.74
C ASN A 307 -24.74 6.15 -25.83
N GLU A 308 -25.63 7.03 -26.28
CA GLU A 308 -26.01 8.23 -25.53
C GLU A 308 -26.66 7.91 -24.17
N GLU A 309 -27.43 6.80 -24.09
CA GLU A 309 -28.02 6.33 -22.83
C GLU A 309 -26.94 5.94 -21.81
N ALA A 310 -25.85 5.29 -22.26
CA ALA A 310 -24.71 4.96 -21.40
C ALA A 310 -23.97 6.21 -20.92
N MET A 311 -23.80 7.21 -21.77
CA MET A 311 -23.21 8.49 -21.37
C MET A 311 -24.10 9.23 -20.36
N GLN A 312 -25.40 9.26 -20.59
CA GLN A 312 -26.35 9.87 -19.66
C GLN A 312 -26.44 9.12 -18.32
N PHE A 313 -26.28 7.78 -18.34
CA PHE A 313 -26.16 6.97 -17.13
C PHE A 313 -24.96 7.45 -16.29
N ALA A 314 -23.76 7.52 -16.88
CA ALA A 314 -22.56 7.99 -16.20
C ALA A 314 -22.72 9.41 -15.63
N GLU A 315 -23.25 10.34 -16.42
CA GLU A 315 -23.54 11.71 -15.97
C GLU A 315 -24.51 11.76 -14.78
N ASN A 316 -25.57 10.93 -14.79
CA ASN A 316 -26.53 10.87 -13.71
C ASN A 316 -25.92 10.30 -12.42
N VAL A 317 -25.08 9.25 -12.54
CA VAL A 317 -24.35 8.66 -11.41
C VAL A 317 -23.42 9.71 -10.79
N LEU A 318 -22.59 10.38 -11.58
CA LEU A 318 -21.69 11.42 -11.09
C LEU A 318 -22.43 12.59 -10.42
N ASN A 319 -23.59 13.00 -10.97
CA ASN A 319 -24.40 14.06 -10.35
C ASN A 319 -24.90 13.62 -8.98
N GLU A 320 -25.41 12.39 -8.82
CA GLU A 320 -25.91 11.91 -7.53
C GLU A 320 -24.78 11.70 -6.51
N VAL A 321 -23.60 11.25 -6.96
CA VAL A 321 -22.37 11.18 -6.14
C VAL A 321 -21.98 12.58 -5.65
N MET A 322 -22.01 13.59 -6.52
CA MET A 322 -21.69 14.97 -6.15
C MET A 322 -22.72 15.62 -5.22
N ASP A 323 -23.97 15.16 -5.24
CA ASP A 323 -24.99 15.61 -4.28
C ASP A 323 -24.74 15.04 -2.88
N LEU A 324 -24.09 13.89 -2.79
CA LEU A 324 -23.77 13.19 -1.55
C LEU A 324 -22.43 13.62 -0.94
N PHE A 325 -21.36 13.65 -1.73
CA PHE A 325 -20.01 13.95 -1.27
C PHE A 325 -19.67 15.43 -1.43
N PRO A 326 -19.26 16.13 -0.36
CA PRO A 326 -18.87 17.55 -0.43
C PRO A 326 -17.46 17.76 -1.00
N SER A 327 -16.72 16.70 -1.33
CA SER A 327 -15.35 16.74 -1.81
C SER A 327 -15.17 17.72 -2.99
N PRO A 328 -14.12 18.55 -3.02
CA PRO A 328 -13.78 19.35 -4.18
C PRO A 328 -13.27 18.50 -5.35
N TYR A 329 -13.00 17.22 -5.11
CA TYR A 329 -12.46 16.27 -6.07
C TYR A 329 -13.44 15.12 -6.30
N ILE A 330 -13.56 14.69 -7.56
CA ILE A 330 -14.24 13.45 -7.95
C ILE A 330 -13.26 12.65 -8.79
N HIS A 331 -12.99 11.41 -8.38
CA HIS A 331 -12.16 10.51 -9.18
C HIS A 331 -13.06 9.77 -10.18
N ILE A 332 -12.66 9.76 -11.44
CA ILE A 332 -13.45 9.18 -12.54
C ILE A 332 -12.71 8.03 -13.25
N GLY A 333 -11.69 7.46 -12.59
CA GLY A 333 -10.92 6.33 -13.10
C GLY A 333 -10.13 6.66 -14.37
N GLY A 334 -10.39 5.90 -15.41
CA GLY A 334 -9.80 6.09 -16.74
C GLY A 334 -8.70 5.11 -17.08
N ASP A 335 -8.35 4.23 -16.15
CA ASP A 335 -7.34 3.19 -16.28
C ASP A 335 -7.85 1.97 -17.07
N GLU A 336 -6.91 1.23 -17.60
CA GLU A 336 -7.04 -0.13 -18.14
C GLU A 336 -8.26 -0.40 -19.03
N CYS A 337 -8.83 0.62 -19.68
CA CYS A 337 -10.01 0.45 -20.52
C CYS A 337 -9.67 -0.28 -21.85
N PRO A 338 -10.08 -1.54 -22.06
CA PRO A 338 -9.82 -2.26 -23.28
C PRO A 338 -10.62 -1.69 -24.47
N LYS A 339 -9.97 -1.56 -25.62
CA LYS A 339 -10.57 -0.97 -26.83
C LYS A 339 -11.25 -2.01 -27.73
N VAL A 340 -11.04 -3.29 -27.48
CA VAL A 340 -11.47 -4.40 -28.36
C VAL A 340 -12.98 -4.42 -28.64
N ARG A 341 -13.81 -3.99 -27.69
CA ARG A 341 -15.26 -3.88 -27.89
C ARG A 341 -15.60 -2.67 -28.75
N TRP A 342 -14.96 -1.53 -28.52
CA TRP A 342 -15.20 -0.30 -29.28
C TRP A 342 -14.80 -0.41 -30.75
N GLU A 343 -13.70 -1.09 -31.04
CA GLU A 343 -13.22 -1.36 -32.39
C GLU A 343 -14.28 -2.04 -33.26
N LYS A 344 -15.07 -2.94 -32.65
CA LYS A 344 -16.09 -3.75 -33.32
C LYS A 344 -17.52 -3.19 -33.18
N CYS A 345 -17.73 -2.23 -32.28
CA CYS A 345 -19.04 -1.68 -31.99
C CYS A 345 -19.50 -0.65 -33.04
N PRO A 346 -20.62 -0.91 -33.76
CA PRO A 346 -21.09 0.04 -34.77
C PRO A 346 -21.43 1.41 -34.19
N LYS A 347 -21.94 1.49 -32.96
CA LYS A 347 -22.27 2.74 -32.28
C LYS A 347 -21.00 3.54 -31.95
N CYS A 348 -19.96 2.91 -31.43
CA CYS A 348 -18.68 3.55 -31.12
C CYS A 348 -17.97 4.03 -32.40
N GLN A 349 -17.95 3.21 -33.46
CA GLN A 349 -17.37 3.59 -34.73
C GLN A 349 -18.16 4.72 -35.44
N ALA A 350 -19.48 4.75 -35.26
CA ALA A 350 -20.30 5.87 -35.74
C ALA A 350 -20.00 7.17 -34.94
N LYS A 351 -19.80 7.08 -33.62
CA LYS A 351 -19.43 8.21 -32.78
C LYS A 351 -18.04 8.77 -33.13
N ILE A 352 -17.05 7.89 -33.35
CA ILE A 352 -15.71 8.27 -33.85
C ILE A 352 -15.83 9.06 -35.15
N LYS A 353 -16.64 8.56 -36.09
CA LYS A 353 -16.86 9.24 -37.39
C LYS A 353 -17.60 10.58 -37.21
N GLU A 354 -18.64 10.63 -36.36
CA GLU A 354 -19.40 11.84 -36.05
C GLU A 354 -18.49 12.94 -35.48
N LEU A 355 -17.62 12.59 -34.54
CA LEU A 355 -16.68 13.50 -33.90
C LEU A 355 -15.44 13.82 -34.76
N GLY A 356 -15.27 13.15 -35.92
CA GLY A 356 -14.08 13.32 -36.75
C GLY A 356 -12.78 12.84 -36.13
N ILE A 357 -12.87 11.95 -35.13
CA ILE A 357 -11.72 11.42 -34.39
C ILE A 357 -10.82 10.59 -35.32
N LYS A 358 -9.50 10.81 -35.19
CA LYS A 358 -8.45 10.07 -35.91
C LYS A 358 -7.34 9.74 -34.92
N GLY A 359 -6.71 8.60 -35.11
CA GLY A 359 -5.43 8.31 -34.45
C GLY A 359 -4.30 9.16 -35.04
N ASP A 360 -3.23 9.36 -34.29
CA ASP A 360 -2.08 10.21 -34.69
C ASP A 360 -0.76 9.43 -34.80
N GLY A 361 -0.80 8.08 -34.66
CA GLY A 361 0.36 7.20 -34.69
C GLY A 361 0.96 6.92 -33.29
N ARG A 362 0.71 7.78 -32.30
CA ARG A 362 0.98 7.52 -30.89
C ARG A 362 -0.23 6.85 -30.24
N PHE A 363 -1.42 7.39 -30.47
CA PHE A 363 -2.69 6.92 -29.93
C PHE A 363 -3.66 6.51 -31.03
N SER A 364 -4.45 5.46 -30.75
CA SER A 364 -5.50 4.99 -31.65
C SER A 364 -6.70 5.95 -31.65
N LYS A 365 -7.61 5.78 -32.60
CA LYS A 365 -8.88 6.51 -32.59
C LYS A 365 -9.78 6.13 -31.43
N GLU A 366 -9.61 4.93 -30.89
CA GLU A 366 -10.32 4.45 -29.70
C GLU A 366 -9.78 5.09 -28.42
N ASP A 367 -8.48 5.39 -28.32
CA ASP A 367 -7.92 6.15 -27.21
C ASP A 367 -8.46 7.59 -27.19
N TYR A 368 -8.58 8.22 -28.37
CA TYR A 368 -9.26 9.52 -28.49
C TYR A 368 -10.78 9.44 -28.22
N LEU A 369 -11.42 8.30 -28.46
CA LEU A 369 -12.81 8.08 -28.04
C LEU A 369 -12.90 7.99 -26.50
N GLN A 370 -11.94 7.38 -25.83
CA GLN A 370 -11.86 7.42 -24.36
C GLN A 370 -11.69 8.86 -23.86
N SER A 371 -10.80 9.64 -24.48
CA SER A 371 -10.65 11.07 -24.15
C SER A 371 -11.97 11.83 -24.30
N TYR A 372 -12.80 11.52 -25.30
CA TYR A 372 -14.13 12.12 -25.43
C TYR A 372 -15.01 11.79 -24.23
N VAL A 373 -15.04 10.53 -23.76
CA VAL A 373 -15.81 10.11 -22.59
C VAL A 373 -15.31 10.84 -21.34
N MET A 374 -14.00 10.81 -21.09
CA MET A 374 -13.39 11.43 -19.92
C MET A 374 -13.65 12.95 -19.87
N ASN A 375 -13.45 13.64 -20.98
CA ASN A 375 -13.72 15.08 -21.08
C ASN A 375 -15.20 15.42 -20.95
N ARG A 376 -16.11 14.54 -21.38
CA ARG A 376 -17.54 14.71 -21.19
C ARG A 376 -17.90 14.62 -19.70
N MET A 377 -17.35 13.64 -18.99
CA MET A 377 -17.53 13.49 -17.54
C MET A 377 -16.87 14.64 -16.76
N ALA A 378 -15.67 15.05 -17.17
CA ALA A 378 -14.98 16.20 -16.59
C ALA A 378 -15.85 17.47 -16.64
N LYS A 379 -16.50 17.77 -17.78
CA LYS A 379 -17.40 18.92 -17.90
C LYS A 379 -18.59 18.87 -16.93
N VAL A 380 -19.13 17.69 -16.64
CA VAL A 380 -20.21 17.52 -15.65
C VAL A 380 -19.72 17.87 -14.26
N VAL A 381 -18.52 17.42 -13.89
CA VAL A 381 -17.89 17.68 -12.60
C VAL A 381 -17.51 19.17 -12.45
N GLU A 382 -16.90 19.74 -13.49
CA GLU A 382 -16.48 21.15 -13.54
C GLU A 382 -17.67 22.11 -13.50
N ALA A 383 -18.80 21.76 -14.12
CA ALA A 383 -20.03 22.55 -14.06
C ALA A 383 -20.59 22.68 -12.63
N ARG A 384 -20.16 21.78 -11.72
CA ARG A 384 -20.47 21.82 -10.27
C ARG A 384 -19.36 22.51 -9.45
N GLY A 385 -18.38 23.15 -10.10
CA GLY A 385 -17.27 23.85 -9.47
C GLY A 385 -16.24 22.90 -8.80
N ARG A 386 -16.17 21.65 -9.25
CA ARG A 386 -15.24 20.62 -8.73
C ARG A 386 -14.22 20.23 -9.79
N ARG A 387 -13.16 19.54 -9.37
CA ARG A 387 -12.10 19.04 -10.27
C ARG A 387 -12.15 17.52 -10.36
N VAL A 388 -11.87 17.00 -11.55
CA VAL A 388 -11.69 15.57 -11.74
C VAL A 388 -10.28 15.14 -11.37
N ILE A 389 -10.18 13.94 -10.81
CA ILE A 389 -8.95 13.17 -10.74
C ILE A 389 -9.13 11.97 -11.67
N GLY A 390 -8.09 11.55 -12.36
CA GLY A 390 -8.05 10.29 -13.11
C GLY A 390 -6.67 9.68 -13.10
N TRP A 391 -6.64 8.38 -13.33
CA TRP A 391 -5.38 7.65 -13.49
C TRP A 391 -4.60 8.15 -14.70
N ASP A 392 -3.29 7.90 -14.76
CA ASP A 392 -2.43 8.56 -15.76
C ASP A 392 -2.71 8.15 -17.22
N GLU A 393 -3.53 7.12 -17.47
CA GLU A 393 -4.05 6.78 -18.80
C GLU A 393 -4.91 7.87 -19.43
N ILE A 394 -5.50 8.77 -18.65
CA ILE A 394 -6.27 9.89 -19.22
C ILE A 394 -5.40 10.87 -20.00
N LEU A 395 -4.05 10.79 -19.86
CA LEU A 395 -3.08 11.51 -20.69
C LEU A 395 -2.99 10.95 -22.12
N GLU A 396 -3.54 9.78 -22.36
CA GLU A 396 -3.56 9.12 -23.67
C GLU A 396 -4.62 9.77 -24.57
N GLY A 397 -4.26 10.84 -25.22
CA GLY A 397 -5.13 11.68 -26.03
C GLY A 397 -5.27 13.09 -25.47
N ASN A 398 -6.50 13.61 -25.47
CA ASN A 398 -6.80 14.96 -24.98
C ASN A 398 -7.41 14.89 -23.57
N VAL A 399 -6.82 15.57 -22.63
CA VAL A 399 -7.30 15.66 -21.24
C VAL A 399 -7.76 17.08 -20.92
N SER A 400 -8.78 17.21 -20.03
CA SER A 400 -9.22 18.53 -19.53
C SER A 400 -8.06 19.26 -18.84
N GLU A 401 -7.88 20.55 -19.11
CA GLU A 401 -6.81 21.38 -18.55
C GLU A 401 -6.85 21.46 -17.00
N THR A 402 -8.01 21.25 -16.41
CA THR A 402 -8.21 21.30 -14.94
C THR A 402 -8.05 19.94 -14.27
N ALA A 403 -7.94 18.85 -15.03
CA ALA A 403 -7.81 17.51 -14.50
C ALA A 403 -6.53 17.33 -13.68
N ILE A 404 -6.66 16.62 -12.58
CA ILE A 404 -5.55 16.18 -11.74
C ILE A 404 -5.17 14.76 -12.17
N ILE A 405 -3.89 14.50 -12.35
CA ILE A 405 -3.39 13.22 -12.81
C ILE A 405 -2.86 12.41 -11.65
N MET A 406 -3.39 11.20 -11.46
CA MET A 406 -2.85 10.24 -10.49
C MET A 406 -1.91 9.27 -11.21
N SER A 407 -0.60 9.42 -10.95
CA SER A 407 0.45 8.67 -11.64
C SER A 407 0.74 7.37 -10.89
N TRP A 408 0.31 6.22 -11.47
CA TRP A 408 0.44 4.91 -10.84
C TRP A 408 1.36 3.93 -11.59
N ARG A 409 1.45 4.01 -12.91
CA ARG A 409 2.29 3.13 -13.76
C ARG A 409 3.79 3.39 -13.63
N GLY A 410 4.17 4.35 -12.78
CA GLY A 410 5.51 4.85 -12.53
C GLY A 410 5.45 6.33 -12.21
N THR A 411 6.56 7.04 -12.38
CA THR A 411 6.64 8.50 -12.19
C THR A 411 6.53 9.26 -13.51
N GLU A 412 6.65 8.58 -14.65
CA GLU A 412 6.73 9.15 -15.99
C GLU A 412 5.45 9.89 -16.36
N GLY A 413 4.27 9.31 -16.04
CA GLY A 413 2.97 9.96 -16.26
C GLY A 413 2.86 11.26 -15.47
N GLY A 414 3.31 11.27 -14.21
CA GLY A 414 3.34 12.46 -13.38
C GLY A 414 4.31 13.53 -13.89
N ILE A 415 5.48 13.13 -14.37
CA ILE A 415 6.46 14.03 -15.00
C ILE A 415 5.86 14.67 -16.27
N GLU A 416 5.23 13.87 -17.14
CA GLU A 416 4.58 14.38 -18.35
C GLU A 416 3.45 15.37 -18.00
N ALA A 417 2.61 15.02 -17.01
CA ALA A 417 1.50 15.85 -16.55
C ALA A 417 1.98 17.19 -15.96
N ALA A 418 2.95 17.17 -15.06
CA ALA A 418 3.52 18.37 -14.46
C ALA A 418 4.13 19.33 -15.50
N ARG A 419 4.84 18.81 -16.49
CA ARG A 419 5.36 19.59 -17.63
C ARG A 419 4.27 20.23 -18.49
N LYS A 420 3.10 19.61 -18.53
CA LYS A 420 1.91 20.15 -19.22
C LYS A 420 1.09 21.12 -18.35
N GLY A 421 1.47 21.31 -17.07
CA GLY A 421 0.81 22.21 -16.14
C GLY A 421 -0.39 21.60 -15.42
N HIS A 422 -0.57 20.28 -15.44
CA HIS A 422 -1.56 19.58 -14.62
C HIS A 422 -1.04 19.35 -13.22
N ASP A 423 -1.90 19.50 -12.22
CA ASP A 423 -1.60 19.00 -10.87
C ASP A 423 -1.52 17.48 -10.86
N VAL A 424 -0.64 16.95 -10.02
CA VAL A 424 -0.28 15.53 -9.98
C VAL A 424 -0.31 14.99 -8.56
N ILE A 425 -0.85 13.79 -8.43
CA ILE A 425 -0.73 12.97 -7.23
C ILE A 425 0.15 11.78 -7.58
N MET A 426 1.26 11.62 -6.86
CA MET A 426 2.17 10.50 -7.06
C MET A 426 1.68 9.27 -6.32
N ALA A 427 1.42 8.18 -7.06
CA ALA A 427 0.97 6.89 -6.54
C ALA A 427 1.66 5.70 -7.25
N PRO A 428 2.99 5.75 -7.57
CA PRO A 428 3.63 4.73 -8.39
C PRO A 428 3.57 3.35 -7.74
N SER A 429 3.13 2.34 -8.51
CA SER A 429 2.99 0.95 -8.05
C SER A 429 4.30 0.34 -7.51
N SER A 430 5.44 0.81 -8.01
CA SER A 430 6.76 0.38 -7.54
C SER A 430 7.08 0.73 -6.08
N HIS A 431 6.36 1.71 -5.46
CA HIS A 431 6.64 2.21 -4.12
C HIS A 431 5.39 2.39 -3.24
N LEU A 432 4.18 2.44 -3.81
CA LEU A 432 2.98 2.89 -3.10
C LEU A 432 1.77 1.97 -3.27
N TYR A 433 1.95 0.74 -3.81
CA TYR A 433 0.91 -0.28 -3.87
C TYR A 433 1.05 -1.21 -2.66
N PHE A 434 0.25 -0.96 -1.65
CA PHE A 434 0.32 -1.67 -0.37
C PHE A 434 -0.39 -3.04 -0.40
N ASP A 435 -0.88 -3.47 -1.52
CA ASP A 435 -1.36 -4.82 -1.81
C ASP A 435 -0.23 -5.80 -2.21
N TYR A 436 1.05 -5.34 -2.28
CA TYR A 436 2.22 -6.17 -2.51
C TYR A 436 2.77 -6.77 -1.21
N TYR A 437 3.48 -7.91 -1.30
CA TYR A 437 4.14 -8.55 -0.17
C TYR A 437 5.08 -7.61 0.57
N GLN A 438 5.04 -7.65 1.90
CA GLN A 438 5.96 -6.87 2.75
C GLN A 438 7.25 -7.60 3.08
N SER A 439 7.25 -8.94 2.94
CA SER A 439 8.40 -9.82 3.22
C SER A 439 8.80 -10.61 1.98
N GLU A 440 10.06 -10.99 1.92
CA GLU A 440 10.58 -11.96 0.96
C GLU A 440 10.18 -13.40 1.31
N ASP A 441 9.68 -13.65 2.52
CA ASP A 441 9.16 -14.96 2.95
C ASP A 441 7.70 -15.15 2.56
N ILE A 442 7.43 -15.15 1.27
CA ILE A 442 6.08 -15.22 0.71
C ILE A 442 5.28 -16.46 1.18
N ALA A 443 5.97 -17.53 1.57
CA ALA A 443 5.34 -18.75 2.06
C ALA A 443 4.64 -18.57 3.42
N ASN A 444 5.05 -17.56 4.19
CA ASN A 444 4.50 -17.22 5.50
C ASN A 444 3.74 -15.89 5.52
N GLU A 445 3.62 -15.22 4.35
CA GLU A 445 2.81 -14.02 4.18
C GLU A 445 1.34 -14.34 3.94
N PRO A 446 0.40 -13.46 4.30
CA PRO A 446 -0.97 -13.52 3.83
C PRO A 446 -1.01 -13.45 2.29
N PRO A 447 -1.98 -14.09 1.63
CA PRO A 447 -2.10 -14.03 0.17
C PRO A 447 -2.18 -12.58 -0.33
N CYS A 448 -1.46 -12.26 -1.40
CA CYS A 448 -1.54 -10.96 -2.07
C CYS A 448 -1.42 -11.11 -3.59
N ILE A 449 -1.55 -10.02 -4.33
CA ILE A 449 -1.49 -10.04 -5.80
C ILE A 449 -0.11 -10.44 -6.34
N GLY A 450 0.93 -10.35 -5.52
CA GLY A 450 2.33 -10.55 -5.90
C GLY A 450 3.16 -9.30 -5.60
N GLY A 451 4.28 -9.14 -6.30
CA GLY A 451 5.19 -8.03 -6.07
C GLY A 451 5.96 -8.15 -4.74
N TYR A 452 6.79 -7.15 -4.46
CA TYR A 452 7.50 -7.03 -3.19
C TYR A 452 7.74 -5.55 -2.88
N LEU A 453 7.20 -5.09 -1.77
CA LEU A 453 7.28 -3.71 -1.32
C LEU A 453 7.49 -3.64 0.20
N PRO A 454 8.73 -3.75 0.69
CA PRO A 454 9.05 -3.59 2.10
C PRO A 454 8.91 -2.13 2.53
N VAL A 455 8.80 -1.90 3.84
CA VAL A 455 8.71 -0.56 4.44
C VAL A 455 9.85 0.36 4.02
N GLU A 456 11.07 -0.18 3.93
CA GLU A 456 12.26 0.55 3.51
C GLU A 456 12.11 1.17 2.13
N ARG A 457 11.58 0.40 1.17
CA ARG A 457 11.36 0.89 -0.20
C ARG A 457 10.30 1.99 -0.27
N VAL A 458 9.26 1.93 0.56
CA VAL A 458 8.30 3.03 0.71
C VAL A 458 9.00 4.26 1.26
N TYR A 459 9.80 4.09 2.33
CA TYR A 459 10.52 5.19 2.99
C TYR A 459 11.53 5.89 2.06
N GLU A 460 12.12 5.17 1.11
CA GLU A 460 13.08 5.71 0.14
C GLU A 460 12.43 6.52 -1.00
N PHE A 461 11.13 6.40 -1.20
CA PHE A 461 10.45 7.06 -2.32
C PHE A 461 10.65 8.57 -2.33
N GLN A 462 11.02 9.14 -3.49
CA GLN A 462 11.19 10.56 -3.72
C GLN A 462 10.04 11.09 -4.60
N PRO A 463 9.03 11.75 -4.03
CA PRO A 463 7.84 12.18 -4.77
C PRO A 463 8.08 13.37 -5.70
N LEU A 464 9.20 14.08 -5.57
CA LEU A 464 9.58 15.21 -6.43
C LEU A 464 10.72 14.77 -7.36
N PRO A 465 10.41 14.33 -8.61
CA PRO A 465 11.42 13.89 -9.55
C PRO A 465 12.45 14.99 -9.85
N SER A 466 13.73 14.60 -9.89
CA SER A 466 14.84 15.53 -10.18
C SER A 466 14.85 16.04 -11.61
N GLU A 467 14.10 15.37 -12.50
CA GLU A 467 13.93 15.74 -13.91
C GLU A 467 13.00 16.93 -14.13
N LEU A 468 12.26 17.32 -13.07
CA LEU A 468 11.38 18.47 -13.07
C LEU A 468 12.11 19.72 -12.54
N THR A 469 11.88 20.85 -13.17
CA THR A 469 12.29 22.15 -12.63
C THR A 469 11.52 22.49 -11.36
N PRO A 470 12.03 23.40 -10.50
CA PRO A 470 11.30 23.80 -9.27
C PRO A 470 9.88 24.34 -9.54
N GLU A 471 9.64 24.95 -10.69
CA GLU A 471 8.30 25.43 -11.06
C GLU A 471 7.38 24.27 -11.45
N GLU A 472 7.88 23.27 -12.19
CA GLU A 472 7.14 22.08 -12.55
C GLU A 472 6.87 21.20 -11.32
N GLN A 473 7.80 21.11 -10.37
CA GLN A 473 7.60 20.39 -9.10
C GLN A 473 6.45 20.93 -8.26
N LYS A 474 6.04 22.20 -8.42
CA LYS A 474 4.89 22.80 -7.72
C LYS A 474 3.57 22.14 -8.12
N HIS A 475 3.52 21.50 -9.28
CA HIS A 475 2.37 20.74 -9.71
C HIS A 475 2.23 19.40 -8.99
N ILE A 476 3.26 18.90 -8.32
CA ILE A 476 3.15 17.69 -7.48
C ILE A 476 2.48 18.09 -6.17
N ILE A 477 1.15 17.95 -6.11
CA ILE A 477 0.35 18.41 -4.96
C ILE A 477 0.32 17.42 -3.81
N GLY A 478 0.73 16.16 -4.05
CA GLY A 478 0.78 15.16 -2.99
C GLY A 478 1.10 13.75 -3.43
N VAL A 479 0.94 12.84 -2.46
CA VAL A 479 1.31 11.44 -2.55
C VAL A 479 0.19 10.59 -1.98
N GLN A 480 -0.09 9.44 -2.60
CA GLN A 480 -1.08 8.48 -2.14
C GLN A 480 -0.55 7.06 -2.23
N ALA A 481 -0.86 6.21 -1.26
CA ALA A 481 -0.70 4.77 -1.40
C ALA A 481 -2.05 4.09 -1.60
N ASN A 482 -2.03 2.96 -2.32
CA ASN A 482 -3.21 2.22 -2.72
C ASN A 482 -3.24 0.83 -2.08
N ILE A 483 -4.44 0.39 -1.67
CA ILE A 483 -4.73 -0.98 -1.25
C ILE A 483 -5.85 -1.51 -2.12
N TRP A 484 -5.49 -2.38 -3.06
CA TRP A 484 -6.41 -3.17 -3.86
C TRP A 484 -6.74 -4.47 -3.15
N THR A 485 -7.96 -4.96 -3.26
CA THR A 485 -8.44 -6.02 -2.37
C THR A 485 -8.76 -7.35 -3.05
N GLU A 486 -8.23 -7.62 -4.24
CA GLU A 486 -8.44 -8.90 -4.95
C GLU A 486 -8.11 -10.11 -4.07
N TYR A 487 -7.04 -10.01 -3.28
CA TYR A 487 -6.57 -11.06 -2.38
C TYR A 487 -6.71 -10.70 -0.90
N ILE A 488 -7.32 -9.55 -0.59
CA ILE A 488 -7.47 -9.02 0.77
C ILE A 488 -8.94 -9.09 1.20
N ALA A 489 -9.38 -10.28 1.61
CA ALA A 489 -10.78 -10.56 1.90
C ALA A 489 -11.29 -10.02 3.25
N HIS A 490 -10.41 -9.61 4.16
CA HIS A 490 -10.77 -9.25 5.52
C HIS A 490 -10.07 -7.98 5.98
N PHE A 491 -10.71 -7.21 6.85
CA PHE A 491 -10.16 -5.94 7.32
C PHE A 491 -8.85 -6.08 8.14
N TRP A 492 -8.67 -7.19 8.89
CA TRP A 492 -7.40 -7.45 9.56
C TRP A 492 -6.23 -7.53 8.56
N HIS A 493 -6.51 -8.03 7.35
CA HIS A 493 -5.52 -8.12 6.28
C HIS A 493 -5.24 -6.73 5.68
N VAL A 494 -6.27 -5.87 5.54
CA VAL A 494 -6.07 -4.45 5.16
C VAL A 494 -5.12 -3.76 6.16
N GLN A 495 -5.33 -3.95 7.46
CA GLN A 495 -4.47 -3.42 8.51
C GLN A 495 -3.04 -3.95 8.41
N TYR A 496 -2.88 -5.26 8.23
CA TYR A 496 -1.58 -5.91 8.03
C TYR A 496 -0.84 -5.30 6.84
N MET A 497 -1.50 -5.12 5.71
CA MET A 497 -0.92 -4.57 4.50
C MET A 497 -0.61 -3.06 4.61
N ALA A 498 -1.38 -2.32 5.39
CA ALA A 498 -1.17 -0.89 5.63
C ALA A 498 -0.02 -0.63 6.60
N LEU A 499 0.07 -1.40 7.69
CA LEU A 499 1.00 -1.14 8.80
C LEU A 499 2.22 -2.08 8.76
N PRO A 500 3.43 -1.56 8.97
CA PRO A 500 3.81 -0.19 9.27
C PRO A 500 4.21 0.65 8.04
N ARG A 501 3.75 0.33 6.81
CA ARG A 501 4.07 1.15 5.62
C ARG A 501 3.45 2.55 5.65
N MET A 502 2.32 2.73 6.37
CA MET A 502 1.71 4.05 6.57
C MET A 502 2.64 5.02 7.32
N GLU A 503 3.51 4.55 8.19
CA GLU A 503 4.52 5.38 8.86
C GLU A 503 5.53 5.94 7.86
N ALA A 504 6.01 5.10 6.95
CA ALA A 504 6.92 5.52 5.91
C ALA A 504 6.25 6.52 4.95
N LEU A 505 5.01 6.23 4.55
CA LEU A 505 4.20 7.13 3.73
C LEU A 505 3.98 8.48 4.42
N THR A 506 3.67 8.47 5.72
CA THR A 506 3.46 9.70 6.50
C THR A 506 4.71 10.57 6.53
N GLU A 507 5.91 10.00 6.73
CA GLU A 507 7.16 10.76 6.68
C GLU A 507 7.37 11.43 5.32
N ILE A 508 7.02 10.75 4.23
CA ILE A 508 7.12 11.30 2.88
C ILE A 508 6.10 12.42 2.67
N GLN A 509 4.85 12.20 3.04
CA GLN A 509 3.77 13.15 2.82
C GLN A 509 3.91 14.41 3.68
N TRP A 510 4.39 14.23 4.91
CA TRP A 510 4.48 15.33 5.87
C TRP A 510 5.82 16.08 5.77
N ASN A 511 6.93 15.36 5.74
CA ASN A 511 8.28 15.94 5.80
C ASN A 511 9.05 15.91 4.49
N ASN A 512 8.89 14.83 3.71
CA ASN A 512 9.73 14.53 2.53
C ASN A 512 11.22 14.81 2.80
N PRO A 513 11.84 14.12 3.77
CA PRO A 513 13.22 14.42 4.18
C PRO A 513 14.19 14.14 3.05
N LYS A 514 15.16 15.03 2.85
CA LYS A 514 16.22 14.87 1.84
C LYS A 514 17.24 13.82 2.24
N GLU A 515 17.60 13.80 3.51
CA GLU A 515 18.44 12.77 4.12
C GLU A 515 17.56 11.83 4.91
N ARG A 516 17.73 10.52 4.69
CA ARG A 516 16.88 9.48 5.25
C ARG A 516 17.72 8.52 6.06
N ASP A 517 17.41 8.42 7.34
CA ASP A 517 18.00 7.45 8.26
C ASP A 517 16.94 6.38 8.59
N PHE A 518 17.03 5.26 7.90
CA PHE A 518 16.07 4.16 8.05
C PHE A 518 16.17 3.51 9.44
N GLU A 519 17.36 3.40 10.03
CA GLU A 519 17.52 2.84 11.37
C GLU A 519 16.84 3.71 12.42
N ALA A 520 17.06 5.03 12.38
CA ALA A 520 16.36 5.97 13.27
C ALA A 520 14.85 5.98 13.03
N PHE A 521 14.40 5.83 11.79
CA PHE A 521 12.98 5.68 11.47
C PHE A 521 12.38 4.41 12.11
N VAL A 522 13.05 3.26 12.01
CA VAL A 522 12.60 2.00 12.64
C VAL A 522 12.48 2.14 14.16
N GLU A 523 13.41 2.86 14.81
CA GLU A 523 13.29 3.14 16.25
C GLU A 523 12.02 3.94 16.60
N ARG A 524 11.64 4.92 15.76
CA ARG A 524 10.37 5.63 15.92
C ARG A 524 9.16 4.73 15.65
N CYS A 525 9.23 3.82 14.67
CA CYS A 525 8.19 2.85 14.40
C CYS A 525 7.91 1.93 15.61
N LYS A 526 8.92 1.57 16.41
CA LYS A 526 8.72 0.79 17.63
C LYS A 526 7.79 1.48 18.63
N LYS A 527 7.75 2.80 18.64
CA LYS A 527 6.82 3.56 19.45
C LYS A 527 5.40 3.52 18.85
N MET A 528 5.27 3.64 17.53
CA MET A 528 3.98 3.50 16.85
C MET A 528 3.37 2.12 17.04
N ARG A 529 4.18 1.06 17.07
CA ARG A 529 3.75 -0.30 17.40
C ARG A 529 2.96 -0.37 18.72
N GLN A 530 3.33 0.42 19.74
CA GLN A 530 2.59 0.45 21.01
C GLN A 530 1.14 0.94 20.82
N PHE A 531 0.89 1.83 19.84
CA PHE A 531 -0.47 2.24 19.47
C PHE A 531 -1.21 1.12 18.74
N TYR A 532 -0.54 0.35 17.89
CA TYR A 532 -1.17 -0.82 17.27
C TYR A 532 -1.64 -1.82 18.30
N GLU A 533 -0.80 -2.10 19.30
CA GLU A 533 -1.13 -2.99 20.42
C GLU A 533 -2.28 -2.41 21.27
N LEU A 534 -2.28 -1.10 21.52
CA LEU A 534 -3.33 -0.40 22.29
C LEU A 534 -4.70 -0.48 21.59
N TYR A 535 -4.74 -0.26 20.27
CA TYR A 535 -5.96 -0.26 19.48
C TYR A 535 -6.27 -1.62 18.83
N HIS A 536 -5.47 -2.64 19.11
CA HIS A 536 -5.62 -3.99 18.57
C HIS A 536 -5.59 -4.03 17.03
N TYR A 537 -4.76 -3.20 16.40
CA TYR A 537 -4.54 -3.25 14.97
C TYR A 537 -3.62 -4.41 14.60
N THR A 538 -3.94 -5.08 13.50
CA THR A 538 -3.04 -6.07 12.90
C THR A 538 -1.95 -5.35 12.10
N TYR A 539 -0.71 -5.78 12.20
CA TYR A 539 0.42 -5.16 11.51
C TYR A 539 1.46 -6.21 11.09
N ALA A 540 2.24 -5.90 10.06
CA ALA A 540 3.39 -6.72 9.69
C ALA A 540 4.57 -6.44 10.63
N ASP A 541 5.22 -7.51 11.08
CA ASP A 541 6.21 -7.47 12.15
C ASP A 541 7.67 -7.41 11.66
N HIS A 542 7.88 -7.42 10.36
CA HIS A 542 9.19 -7.66 9.73
C HIS A 542 10.29 -6.66 10.12
N ILE A 543 9.95 -5.35 10.24
CA ILE A 543 10.93 -4.34 10.66
C ILE A 543 11.22 -4.36 12.17
N PHE A 544 10.33 -4.96 12.97
CA PHE A 544 10.50 -5.07 14.43
C PHE A 544 11.23 -6.35 14.82
N ASN A 545 11.02 -7.42 14.07
CA ASN A 545 11.64 -8.72 14.23
C ASN A 545 12.20 -9.20 12.87
N PRO A 546 13.27 -8.56 12.38
CA PRO A 546 13.84 -8.93 11.09
C PRO A 546 14.26 -10.40 11.11
N GLN A 547 13.78 -11.12 10.12
CA GLN A 547 14.09 -12.54 9.96
C GLN A 547 15.56 -12.71 9.59
N VAL A 548 16.28 -13.54 10.35
CA VAL A 548 17.65 -13.92 9.99
C VAL A 548 17.58 -15.10 9.01
N TRP A 549 17.83 -14.81 7.75
CA TRP A 549 17.89 -15.84 6.71
C TRP A 549 19.24 -16.57 6.75
N ALA A 550 19.26 -17.85 6.39
CA ALA A 550 20.48 -18.49 5.94
C ALA A 550 20.80 -17.91 4.55
N ASP A 551 21.67 -16.93 4.50
CA ASP A 551 21.97 -16.16 3.28
C ASP A 551 22.97 -16.86 2.36
N THR A 552 23.54 -17.99 2.78
CA THR A 552 24.63 -18.64 2.06
C THR A 552 24.48 -20.16 2.00
N VAL A 553 24.93 -20.74 0.92
CA VAL A 553 25.10 -22.20 0.77
C VAL A 553 26.44 -22.65 1.33
N GLU A 554 26.57 -23.96 1.62
CA GLU A 554 27.86 -24.56 1.94
C GLU A 554 28.83 -24.45 0.75
N THR A 555 30.09 -24.16 1.03
CA THR A 555 31.12 -24.13 0.01
C THR A 555 31.21 -25.50 -0.68
N ASN A 556 31.06 -25.51 -1.99
CA ASN A 556 31.05 -26.69 -2.84
C ASN A 556 32.01 -26.52 -4.04
N LEU A 557 32.10 -27.50 -4.93
CA LEU A 557 33.03 -27.46 -6.07
C LEU A 557 32.76 -26.33 -7.07
N ALA A 558 31.51 -25.83 -7.14
CA ALA A 558 31.11 -24.76 -8.05
C ALA A 558 31.38 -23.36 -7.49
N THR A 559 31.51 -23.21 -6.15
CA THR A 559 31.54 -21.89 -5.48
C THR A 559 32.63 -21.00 -6.08
N ARG A 560 32.18 -19.84 -6.65
CA ARG A 560 33.01 -18.81 -7.29
C ARG A 560 33.92 -19.27 -8.41
N LYS A 561 33.59 -20.40 -9.05
CA LYS A 561 34.30 -20.89 -10.23
C LYS A 561 33.88 -20.13 -11.49
N PRO A 562 34.70 -20.05 -12.53
CA PRO A 562 34.30 -19.47 -13.80
C PRO A 562 33.05 -20.16 -14.35
N ILE A 563 32.03 -19.34 -14.62
CA ILE A 563 30.73 -19.78 -15.14
C ILE A 563 30.30 -18.91 -16.32
N SER A 564 29.70 -19.52 -17.32
CA SER A 564 29.17 -18.85 -18.49
C SER A 564 27.78 -19.36 -18.84
N LEU A 565 26.95 -18.52 -19.46
CA LEU A 565 25.62 -18.86 -19.93
C LEU A 565 25.66 -18.99 -21.46
N ARG A 566 25.07 -20.07 -22.02
CA ARG A 566 24.84 -20.21 -23.46
C ARG A 566 23.58 -19.48 -23.90
N GLU A 567 22.58 -19.47 -23.05
CA GLU A 567 21.36 -18.69 -23.21
C GLU A 567 21.31 -17.57 -22.15
N GLN A 568 20.96 -16.35 -22.57
CA GLN A 568 20.90 -15.22 -21.64
C GLN A 568 19.55 -15.18 -20.89
N PRO A 569 19.53 -14.78 -19.62
CA PRO A 569 18.29 -14.49 -18.91
C PRO A 569 17.57 -13.30 -19.56
N ALA A 570 16.29 -13.11 -19.24
CA ALA A 570 15.54 -11.95 -19.68
C ALA A 570 16.22 -10.65 -19.19
N GLU A 571 16.31 -9.63 -20.05
CA GLU A 571 17.07 -8.38 -19.80
C GLU A 571 16.80 -7.77 -18.42
N LYS A 572 15.54 -7.70 -18.02
CA LYS A 572 15.12 -7.14 -16.71
C LYS A 572 15.53 -7.97 -15.50
N TYR A 573 16.02 -9.20 -15.69
CA TYR A 573 16.45 -10.13 -14.63
C TYR A 573 17.86 -10.68 -14.88
N THR A 574 18.70 -9.91 -15.53
CA THR A 574 20.11 -10.27 -15.81
C THR A 574 21.04 -9.92 -14.64
N TYR A 575 20.81 -8.79 -13.97
CA TYR A 575 21.59 -8.29 -12.82
C TYR A 575 23.11 -8.45 -12.99
N GLU A 576 23.76 -9.24 -12.11
CA GLU A 576 25.21 -9.56 -12.19
C GLU A 576 25.53 -10.71 -13.16
N GLY A 577 24.53 -11.26 -13.86
CA GLY A 577 24.67 -12.33 -14.83
C GLY A 577 25.03 -13.68 -14.19
N ALA A 578 25.75 -14.50 -14.95
CA ALA A 578 26.06 -15.88 -14.56
C ALA A 578 26.66 -16.03 -13.15
N LYS A 579 27.32 -15.01 -12.61
CA LYS A 579 27.95 -15.05 -11.29
C LYS A 579 26.95 -15.28 -10.15
N LEU A 580 25.69 -14.88 -10.31
CA LEU A 580 24.64 -15.14 -9.34
C LEU A 580 24.36 -16.63 -9.12
N LEU A 581 24.79 -17.48 -10.06
CA LEU A 581 24.56 -18.92 -9.96
C LEU A 581 25.58 -19.66 -9.08
N ASN A 582 26.63 -19.00 -8.59
CA ASN A 582 27.65 -19.66 -7.75
C ASN A 582 28.44 -18.69 -6.86
N ASP A 583 27.81 -17.56 -6.47
CA ASP A 583 28.46 -16.57 -5.61
C ASP A 583 28.42 -16.96 -4.12
N GLY A 584 27.67 -17.99 -3.78
CA GLY A 584 27.49 -18.52 -2.43
C GLY A 584 26.29 -17.92 -1.70
N ASN A 585 25.47 -17.06 -2.33
CA ASN A 585 24.34 -16.38 -1.71
C ASN A 585 23.01 -16.94 -2.21
N LEU A 586 22.13 -17.30 -1.29
CA LEU A 586 20.78 -17.76 -1.65
C LEU A 586 19.88 -16.60 -2.08
N GLY A 587 19.05 -16.83 -3.08
CA GLY A 587 17.90 -16.00 -3.39
C GLY A 587 16.85 -16.04 -2.28
N ARG A 588 16.00 -15.04 -2.26
CA ARG A 588 14.87 -14.93 -1.33
C ARG A 588 13.55 -14.88 -2.09
N GLY A 589 12.41 -14.88 -1.40
CA GLY A 589 11.10 -15.00 -2.03
C GLY A 589 10.74 -13.93 -3.07
N ALA A 590 11.41 -12.78 -3.05
CA ALA A 590 11.21 -11.74 -4.06
C ALA A 590 12.04 -12.01 -5.33
N TYR A 591 11.39 -12.36 -6.42
CA TYR A 591 12.02 -12.63 -7.72
C TYR A 591 12.76 -11.41 -8.31
N ASN A 592 12.40 -10.21 -7.91
CA ASN A 592 12.99 -8.94 -8.34
C ASN A 592 14.01 -8.37 -7.34
N SER A 593 14.50 -9.18 -6.40
CA SER A 593 15.48 -8.77 -5.39
C SER A 593 16.90 -8.55 -5.92
N GLY A 594 17.16 -8.93 -7.17
CA GLY A 594 18.52 -8.90 -7.75
C GLY A 594 19.36 -10.15 -7.49
N ARG A 595 18.79 -11.17 -6.81
CA ARG A 595 19.47 -12.42 -6.43
C ARG A 595 19.09 -13.63 -7.28
N TRP A 596 18.28 -13.43 -8.31
CA TRP A 596 17.76 -14.48 -9.18
C TRP A 596 18.06 -14.20 -10.64
N LEU A 597 18.36 -15.22 -11.43
CA LEU A 597 18.32 -15.15 -12.88
C LEU A 597 16.96 -15.66 -13.39
N GLY A 598 16.25 -14.84 -14.17
CA GLY A 598 14.92 -15.17 -14.70
C GLY A 598 14.94 -15.52 -16.18
N PHE A 599 14.35 -16.67 -16.52
CA PHE A 599 14.20 -17.15 -17.90
C PHE A 599 12.74 -17.42 -18.24
N CYS A 600 12.31 -17.11 -19.47
CA CYS A 600 10.96 -17.37 -19.94
C CYS A 600 11.00 -17.83 -21.39
N GLY A 601 10.54 -19.05 -21.67
CA GLY A 601 10.57 -19.65 -23.00
C GLY A 601 11.97 -20.14 -23.46
N SER A 602 13.04 -19.77 -22.77
CA SER A 602 14.40 -20.27 -22.96
C SER A 602 14.87 -21.05 -21.73
N PRO A 603 15.74 -22.07 -21.87
CA PRO A 603 16.30 -22.76 -20.72
C PRO A 603 17.39 -21.91 -20.05
N LEU A 604 17.67 -22.15 -18.77
CA LEU A 604 18.98 -21.87 -18.24
C LEU A 604 19.95 -22.96 -18.80
N ASP A 605 21.00 -22.51 -19.44
CA ASP A 605 22.09 -23.37 -19.97
C ASP A 605 23.41 -22.76 -19.52
N ALA A 606 23.98 -23.33 -18.44
CA ALA A 606 25.19 -22.84 -17.79
C ALA A 606 26.34 -23.83 -17.89
N VAL A 607 27.53 -23.32 -18.20
CA VAL A 607 28.78 -24.10 -18.23
C VAL A 607 29.72 -23.59 -17.15
N LEU A 608 30.04 -24.47 -16.22
CA LEU A 608 30.98 -24.28 -15.12
C LEU A 608 32.35 -24.84 -15.49
N ASP A 609 33.43 -24.09 -15.27
CA ASP A 609 34.81 -24.57 -15.34
C ASP A 609 35.37 -24.79 -13.93
N LEU A 610 35.51 -26.01 -13.51
CA LEU A 610 36.09 -26.38 -12.21
C LEU A 610 37.64 -26.21 -12.17
N GLU A 611 38.23 -25.67 -13.28
CA GLU A 611 39.64 -25.36 -13.48
C GLU A 611 40.55 -26.58 -13.60
N GLN A 612 40.15 -27.72 -13.07
CA GLN A 612 40.82 -29.02 -13.16
C GLN A 612 39.79 -30.16 -13.10
N PRO A 613 40.11 -31.34 -13.59
CA PRO A 613 39.23 -32.50 -13.41
C PRO A 613 39.07 -32.83 -11.93
N VAL A 614 37.81 -32.86 -11.47
CA VAL A 614 37.42 -33.17 -10.09
C VAL A 614 36.34 -34.25 -10.13
N GLU A 615 36.39 -35.20 -9.20
CA GLU A 615 35.34 -36.20 -9.05
C GLU A 615 34.07 -35.54 -8.47
N MET A 616 32.94 -35.78 -9.11
CA MET A 616 31.63 -35.26 -8.71
C MET A 616 30.55 -36.33 -8.88
N ARG A 617 29.44 -36.20 -8.12
CA ARG A 617 28.33 -37.18 -8.13
C ARG A 617 26.95 -36.54 -7.99
N LYS A 618 26.90 -35.24 -7.77
CA LYS A 618 25.63 -34.53 -7.56
C LYS A 618 25.71 -33.10 -8.04
N VAL A 619 24.61 -32.64 -8.63
CA VAL A 619 24.33 -31.23 -8.90
C VAL A 619 23.04 -30.85 -8.19
N ARG A 620 23.02 -29.70 -7.51
CA ARG A 620 21.86 -29.10 -6.86
C ARG A 620 21.72 -27.65 -7.29
N PHE A 621 20.50 -27.13 -7.32
CA PHE A 621 20.24 -25.72 -7.50
C PHE A 621 18.95 -25.37 -6.74
N HIS A 622 18.72 -24.07 -6.52
CA HIS A 622 17.49 -23.55 -5.94
C HIS A 622 16.65 -22.85 -7.01
N ALA A 623 15.33 -23.01 -6.93
CA ALA A 623 14.39 -22.29 -7.78
C ALA A 623 13.24 -21.74 -6.94
N LEU A 624 12.81 -20.53 -7.32
CA LEU A 624 11.63 -19.89 -6.75
C LEU A 624 10.37 -20.42 -7.44
N VAL A 625 9.33 -20.69 -6.66
CA VAL A 625 7.97 -20.92 -7.13
C VAL A 625 7.09 -19.80 -6.58
N ASN A 626 6.48 -19.04 -7.45
CA ASN A 626 5.48 -18.00 -7.15
C ASN A 626 4.47 -17.98 -8.29
N LYS A 627 3.47 -18.85 -8.18
CA LYS A 627 2.51 -19.10 -9.27
C LYS A 627 1.73 -17.87 -9.65
N SER A 628 1.47 -16.96 -8.69
CA SER A 628 0.82 -15.66 -8.95
C SER A 628 1.62 -14.75 -9.89
N ALA A 629 2.94 -14.89 -9.87
CA ALA A 629 3.84 -14.16 -10.75
C ALA A 629 4.24 -14.96 -12.00
N TRP A 630 3.49 -16.01 -12.34
CA TRP A 630 3.76 -16.93 -13.46
C TRP A 630 5.07 -17.70 -13.32
N ILE A 631 5.62 -17.81 -12.09
CA ILE A 631 6.87 -18.48 -11.79
C ILE A 631 6.56 -19.88 -11.28
N TYR A 632 6.96 -20.88 -12.06
CA TYR A 632 6.75 -22.28 -11.74
C TYR A 632 8.07 -23.01 -11.50
N ASN A 633 7.98 -24.18 -10.88
CA ASN A 633 9.11 -25.05 -10.74
C ASN A 633 9.65 -25.48 -12.11
N PRO A 634 10.95 -25.82 -12.21
CA PRO A 634 11.54 -26.35 -13.44
C PRO A 634 10.88 -27.65 -13.90
N SER A 635 10.82 -27.86 -15.22
CA SER A 635 10.30 -29.11 -15.82
C SER A 635 11.35 -30.22 -15.91
N SER A 636 12.61 -29.82 -16.02
CA SER A 636 13.73 -30.80 -16.09
C SER A 636 15.06 -30.21 -15.69
N LEU A 637 15.91 -31.07 -15.17
CA LEU A 637 17.33 -30.85 -14.92
C LEU A 637 18.14 -31.88 -15.70
N LYS A 638 19.12 -31.42 -16.49
CA LYS A 638 20.05 -32.25 -17.24
C LYS A 638 21.48 -31.82 -16.94
N VAL A 639 22.35 -32.77 -16.70
CA VAL A 639 23.77 -32.55 -16.40
C VAL A 639 24.64 -33.27 -17.41
N LEU A 640 25.58 -32.52 -17.97
CA LEU A 640 26.59 -33.02 -18.89
C LEU A 640 28.00 -32.65 -18.37
N VAL A 641 28.99 -33.43 -18.74
CA VAL A 641 30.37 -33.17 -18.31
C VAL A 641 31.35 -33.25 -19.49
N SER A 642 32.45 -32.51 -19.37
CA SER A 642 33.50 -32.46 -20.37
C SER A 642 34.88 -32.27 -19.72
N ASN A 643 35.94 -32.68 -20.42
CA ASN A 643 37.34 -32.37 -20.04
C ASN A 643 38.00 -31.34 -20.95
N ASP A 644 37.48 -31.14 -22.17
CA ASP A 644 38.00 -30.20 -23.17
C ASP A 644 37.16 -28.90 -23.29
N GLY A 645 35.96 -28.89 -22.72
CA GLY A 645 35.01 -27.77 -22.83
C GLY A 645 34.25 -27.68 -24.18
N GLU A 646 34.51 -28.64 -25.08
CA GLU A 646 33.92 -28.69 -26.42
C GLU A 646 32.96 -29.89 -26.57
N THR A 647 33.39 -31.06 -26.11
CA THR A 647 32.64 -32.31 -26.23
C THR A 647 32.03 -32.70 -24.89
N PHE A 648 30.73 -32.53 -24.79
CA PHE A 648 29.98 -32.84 -23.58
C PHE A 648 29.24 -34.17 -23.68
N ARG A 649 29.27 -34.95 -22.61
CA ARG A 649 28.50 -36.20 -22.48
C ARG A 649 27.51 -36.07 -21.31
N GLU A 650 26.32 -36.55 -21.51
CA GLU A 650 25.29 -36.59 -20.46
C GLU A 650 25.68 -37.60 -19.37
N VAL A 651 25.52 -37.20 -18.10
CA VAL A 651 25.70 -38.04 -16.91
C VAL A 651 24.40 -38.28 -16.17
N GLY A 652 23.38 -37.47 -16.39
CA GLY A 652 22.05 -37.67 -15.83
C GLY A 652 21.01 -36.64 -16.28
N GLN A 653 19.76 -37.04 -16.19
CA GLN A 653 18.61 -36.18 -16.44
C GLN A 653 17.47 -36.55 -15.49
N LYS A 654 16.71 -35.54 -15.03
CA LYS A 654 15.54 -35.68 -14.18
C LYS A 654 14.40 -34.85 -14.76
N THR A 655 13.22 -35.46 -14.85
CA THR A 655 11.97 -34.73 -15.15
C THR A 655 11.26 -34.39 -13.84
N ILE A 656 10.71 -33.19 -13.76
CA ILE A 656 10.05 -32.66 -12.57
C ILE A 656 8.61 -32.33 -12.97
N PRO A 657 7.56 -32.87 -12.30
CA PRO A 657 6.18 -32.54 -12.59
C PRO A 657 5.91 -31.07 -12.25
N ILE A 658 4.95 -30.47 -12.96
CA ILE A 658 4.54 -29.08 -12.68
C ILE A 658 3.86 -28.98 -11.31
N SER A 659 4.15 -27.90 -10.57
CA SER A 659 3.46 -27.58 -9.32
C SER A 659 2.00 -27.22 -9.58
N THR A 660 1.10 -27.65 -8.71
CA THR A 660 -0.33 -27.35 -8.73
C THR A 660 -0.65 -26.19 -7.78
N TRP A 661 -1.86 -25.68 -7.82
CA TRP A 661 -2.30 -24.63 -6.88
C TRP A 661 -2.39 -25.11 -5.41
N GLU A 662 -2.42 -26.42 -5.17
CA GLU A 662 -2.38 -27.00 -3.83
C GLU A 662 -0.96 -27.05 -3.24
N ASP A 663 0.08 -27.00 -4.10
CA ASP A 663 1.46 -26.93 -3.67
C ASP A 663 1.82 -25.54 -3.15
N ARG A 664 2.68 -25.47 -2.16
CA ARG A 664 3.14 -24.20 -1.58
C ARG A 664 4.02 -23.45 -2.58
N ASP A 665 3.90 -22.13 -2.58
CA ASP A 665 4.92 -21.24 -3.15
C ASP A 665 6.13 -21.17 -2.21
N GLY A 666 7.29 -20.77 -2.71
CA GLY A 666 8.52 -20.67 -1.93
C GLY A 666 9.77 -21.04 -2.71
N ILE A 667 10.86 -21.23 -2.00
CA ILE A 667 12.16 -21.59 -2.55
C ILE A 667 12.39 -23.09 -2.33
N PHE A 668 12.70 -23.80 -3.39
CA PHE A 668 12.89 -25.24 -3.36
C PHE A 668 14.23 -25.63 -3.95
N ALA A 669 14.91 -26.60 -3.29
CA ALA A 669 16.11 -27.20 -3.80
C ALA A 669 15.76 -28.38 -4.74
N TYR A 670 16.39 -28.43 -5.89
CA TYR A 670 16.29 -29.52 -6.87
C TYR A 670 17.67 -30.15 -7.08
N GLU A 671 17.75 -31.47 -7.03
CA GLU A 671 19.00 -32.16 -7.14
C GLU A 671 18.94 -33.37 -8.09
N LEU A 672 20.08 -33.67 -8.67
CA LEU A 672 20.34 -34.86 -9.48
C LEU A 672 21.62 -35.52 -9.02
N GLU A 673 21.49 -36.75 -8.55
CA GLU A 673 22.63 -37.64 -8.27
C GLU A 673 22.93 -38.54 -9.47
N PHE A 674 24.20 -38.80 -9.70
CA PHE A 674 24.69 -39.65 -10.79
C PHE A 674 25.93 -40.46 -10.35
N GLU A 675 26.31 -41.46 -11.14
CA GLU A 675 27.53 -42.23 -10.87
C GLU A 675 28.77 -41.33 -10.83
N PRO A 676 29.68 -41.49 -9.86
CA PRO A 676 30.86 -40.65 -9.72
C PRO A 676 31.65 -40.51 -11.03
N VAL A 677 31.93 -39.28 -11.40
CA VAL A 677 32.65 -38.95 -12.63
C VAL A 677 33.65 -37.84 -12.39
N ALA A 678 34.86 -38.00 -12.94
CA ALA A 678 35.88 -36.96 -12.92
C ALA A 678 35.81 -36.15 -14.23
N ALA A 679 35.58 -34.82 -14.11
CA ALA A 679 35.59 -33.92 -15.25
C ALA A 679 35.97 -32.49 -14.81
N ARG A 680 36.43 -31.66 -15.76
CA ARG A 680 36.73 -30.25 -15.53
C ARG A 680 35.50 -29.34 -15.75
N PHE A 681 34.73 -29.60 -16.78
CA PHE A 681 33.60 -28.79 -17.13
C PHE A 681 32.27 -29.49 -16.79
N VAL A 682 31.33 -28.74 -16.25
CA VAL A 682 29.95 -29.18 -15.95
C VAL A 682 28.99 -28.26 -16.67
N GLU A 683 28.16 -28.82 -17.54
CA GLU A 683 27.06 -28.12 -18.18
C GLU A 683 25.74 -28.52 -17.49
N VAL A 684 24.98 -27.50 -17.07
CA VAL A 684 23.70 -27.68 -16.39
C VAL A 684 22.61 -27.01 -17.21
N VAL A 685 21.65 -27.83 -17.67
CA VAL A 685 20.51 -27.34 -18.46
C VAL A 685 19.21 -27.52 -17.66
N ILE A 686 18.53 -26.40 -17.40
CA ILE A 686 17.25 -26.35 -16.66
C ILE A 686 16.19 -25.78 -17.56
N LYS A 687 15.06 -26.51 -17.73
CA LYS A 687 13.94 -26.06 -18.56
C LYS A 687 12.72 -25.70 -17.70
N GLY A 688 11.92 -24.75 -18.18
CA GLY A 688 10.62 -24.40 -17.63
C GLY A 688 9.50 -25.30 -18.15
N HIS A 689 8.31 -25.12 -17.59
CA HIS A 689 7.04 -25.65 -18.08
C HIS A 689 6.33 -24.62 -18.95
N ASP A 690 5.32 -25.05 -19.70
CA ASP A 690 4.26 -24.17 -20.15
C ASP A 690 3.22 -24.05 -19.02
N LEU A 691 2.51 -22.92 -18.94
CA LEU A 691 1.49 -22.67 -17.96
C LEU A 691 0.32 -23.68 -18.10
N PRO A 692 -0.18 -24.26 -17.00
CA PRO A 692 -1.18 -25.31 -17.02
C PRO A 692 -2.58 -24.83 -17.44
N GLU A 693 -3.50 -25.76 -17.76
CA GLU A 693 -4.83 -25.45 -18.25
C GLU A 693 -5.70 -24.64 -17.25
N ASP A 694 -5.41 -24.74 -15.97
CA ASP A 694 -6.10 -24.01 -14.91
C ASP A 694 -5.49 -22.62 -14.62
N HIS A 695 -4.52 -22.20 -15.44
CA HIS A 695 -3.89 -20.88 -15.38
C HIS A 695 -4.45 -19.97 -16.50
N ASP A 696 -4.64 -18.67 -16.22
CA ASP A 696 -5.15 -17.69 -17.19
C ASP A 696 -4.23 -17.48 -18.40
N GLY A 697 -2.92 -17.70 -18.21
CA GLY A 697 -1.92 -17.69 -19.26
C GLY A 697 -1.69 -19.04 -19.95
N PHE A 698 -2.62 -20.00 -19.87
CA PHE A 698 -2.47 -21.34 -20.42
C PHE A 698 -1.79 -21.39 -21.78
N GLY A 699 -0.78 -22.26 -21.89
CA GLY A 699 -0.01 -22.49 -23.11
C GLY A 699 1.12 -21.48 -23.38
N ASN A 700 1.24 -20.41 -22.59
CA ASN A 700 2.44 -19.58 -22.60
C ASN A 700 3.54 -20.19 -21.75
N PRO A 701 4.82 -19.92 -22.02
CA PRO A 701 5.92 -20.42 -21.18
C PRO A 701 5.83 -19.79 -19.78
N ALA A 702 5.98 -20.62 -18.75
CA ALA A 702 6.18 -20.17 -17.39
C ALA A 702 7.58 -19.60 -17.19
N TRP A 703 7.71 -18.66 -16.25
CA TRP A 703 9.00 -18.20 -15.78
C TRP A 703 9.68 -19.26 -14.92
N ILE A 704 11.00 -19.37 -15.02
CA ILE A 704 11.87 -20.02 -14.04
C ILE A 704 12.84 -18.99 -13.48
N PHE A 705 12.98 -18.98 -12.16
CA PHE A 705 13.95 -18.16 -11.45
C PHE A 705 14.88 -19.08 -10.69
N VAL A 706 16.16 -19.00 -10.99
CA VAL A 706 17.19 -19.94 -10.50
C VAL A 706 18.32 -19.16 -9.85
N ASP A 707 18.81 -19.69 -8.73
CA ASP A 707 20.06 -19.30 -8.10
C ASP A 707 20.90 -20.53 -7.72
N GLU A 708 22.11 -20.30 -7.26
CA GLU A 708 23.07 -21.21 -6.65
C GLU A 708 23.10 -22.63 -7.23
N LEU A 709 23.93 -22.80 -8.28
CA LEU A 709 24.33 -24.10 -8.77
C LEU A 709 25.43 -24.67 -7.88
N GLU A 710 25.16 -25.78 -7.24
CA GLU A 710 26.08 -26.49 -6.36
C GLU A 710 26.53 -27.80 -7.03
N VAL A 711 27.81 -28.12 -6.94
CA VAL A 711 28.40 -29.37 -7.45
C VAL A 711 29.14 -30.09 -6.32
N TRP A 712 28.83 -31.39 -6.15
CA TRP A 712 29.36 -32.20 -5.07
C TRP A 712 29.98 -33.52 -5.56
#